data_f30f88345d9903eba2dae0b9a869fd11
#
_entry.id   f30f88345d9903eba2dae0b9a869fd11
#
_cell.length_a   1.000
_cell.length_b   1.000
_cell.length_c   1.000
_cell.angle_alpha   90.00
_cell.angle_beta   90.00
_cell.angle_gamma   90.00
#
_symmetry.space_group_name_H-M   'P 1'
#
loop_
_entity.id
_entity.type
_entity.pdbx_description
1 polymer ?
#
loop_
_entity_poly.entity_id
_entity_poly.type
_entity_poly.pdbx_seq_one_letter_code
_entity_poly.pdbx_strand_id
1 'polypeptide(L)'
;MKTQILKRERTWSGDRQGFDLGRAVRSLLCGVVLVGSLVGTSSWAQLPESAMLDPAALEEALLGNMELEKKLLKEGLLEEERLKKELLEKKVGGELGGVGEGLVDEKLVDEKLVEEMPDLAVIDKTTLGETSASKSDFSVEALKQLSADAQSLLARSADTVVSIDGGSGVIVSEDGWVMTASHVCGRPGRQIQVRLANGLTWPARTFGADRQKDTGMVKLLGDHVWPFVEAKELVSVEPGDWCVVMGYPWDTETLKTPAVRLGRVTSVDENRIVTDVPIIGGDSGGPVFNTKGDLLAINSRIRLDVNQNIHIPIATFVRQIGALRRVAFVRSARVRKNEDIADSLAEEFGRSSAEVRNTVADLAAKTEASVVRLVSVKESLNQGSPAREVLGTIVTESGLVVAKQSELFLPVKARVDDDWMEAEMVAYNLATDLSLLQLKPKADRKFAPVQIDVDVTEEKLIGRLILSLTKSSKDGPLAASVGTIMVEPRSFRATAERQGVDLGVVLDVETKQSGKVGVGISRVYPKSLAVRMGLRNGDRLVSINGRDVVDEASLNQVLSGLAGGQQTRFSIRRQGELLSFRMVLPASLPVVWDRWGGGPFSDRRFGFGTVIAHDGVIDPGDCGGPVIDLNGKFVGVNVSRAMRTTTFVVPATVIQALIQQYQRSQ
;
A
#
# COMPACT_ATOMS: atom_id res chain seq x y z
N MET A 1 15.52 2.51 28.68
CA MET A 1 14.37 1.63 28.50
C MET A 1 14.18 0.61 29.65
N LYS A 2 15.22 0.04 30.24
CA LYS A 2 15.10 -0.90 31.40
C LYS A 2 14.55 -0.26 32.70
N THR A 3 14.64 1.04 32.89
CA THR A 3 14.30 1.74 34.16
C THR A 3 12.84 2.20 34.25
N GLN A 4 12.08 2.17 33.16
CA GLN A 4 10.66 2.57 33.17
C GLN A 4 9.69 1.40 33.41
N ILE A 5 10.10 0.15 33.12
CA ILE A 5 9.24 -1.03 33.31
C ILE A 5 9.11 -1.37 34.81
N LEU A 6 10.14 -1.14 35.61
CA LEU A 6 10.12 -1.45 37.07
C LEU A 6 9.36 -0.44 37.95
N LYS A 7 8.95 0.71 37.42
CA LYS A 7 8.18 1.72 38.19
C LYS A 7 6.65 1.54 38.09
N ARG A 8 6.14 0.62 37.23
CA ARG A 8 4.69 0.37 37.08
C ARG A 8 4.14 -0.75 37.95
N GLU A 9 4.99 -1.50 38.66
CA GLU A 9 4.54 -2.63 39.52
C GLU A 9 4.13 -2.25 40.96
N ARG A 10 4.14 -0.97 41.34
CA ARG A 10 3.87 -0.57 42.75
C ARG A 10 2.56 0.18 43.02
N THR A 11 1.62 0.25 42.08
CA THR A 11 0.34 0.96 42.29
C THR A 11 -0.88 0.16 41.80
N TRP A 12 -1.01 -1.09 42.24
CA TRP A 12 -2.24 -1.83 42.03
C TRP A 12 -2.72 -2.45 43.33
N SER A 13 -3.52 -1.70 44.03
CA SER A 13 -4.45 -2.19 45.05
C SER A 13 -5.76 -1.41 44.96
N GLY A 14 -6.84 -2.09 44.59
CA GLY A 14 -8.24 -1.67 44.76
C GLY A 14 -8.91 -1.03 43.56
N ASP A 15 -9.62 -1.80 42.77
CA ASP A 15 -11.09 -1.74 42.63
C ASP A 15 -11.58 -2.76 41.62
N ARG A 16 -12.54 -3.55 42.04
CA ARG A 16 -13.20 -4.57 41.22
C ARG A 16 -14.29 -3.92 40.39
N GLN A 17 -14.06 -3.71 39.11
CA GLN A 17 -15.11 -3.62 38.09
C GLN A 17 -14.59 -4.24 36.77
N GLY A 18 -15.31 -5.25 36.31
CA GLY A 18 -15.36 -5.95 35.02
C GLY A 18 -14.23 -5.69 34.03
N PHE A 19 -13.15 -6.48 34.09
CA PHE A 19 -12.10 -6.45 33.08
C PHE A 19 -12.33 -7.61 32.09
N ASP A 20 -12.45 -7.28 30.80
CA ASP A 20 -12.55 -8.25 29.71
C ASP A 20 -11.19 -8.95 29.49
N LEU A 21 -11.03 -10.09 30.12
CA LEU A 21 -9.83 -10.95 30.06
C LEU A 21 -9.49 -11.33 28.60
N GLY A 22 -10.49 -11.38 27.71
CA GLY A 22 -10.32 -11.72 26.30
C GLY A 22 -9.49 -10.69 25.50
N ARG A 23 -9.54 -9.41 25.86
CA ARG A 23 -8.75 -8.35 25.22
C ARG A 23 -7.30 -8.31 25.67
N ALA A 24 -7.06 -8.53 26.97
CA ALA A 24 -5.70 -8.55 27.53
C ALA A 24 -4.89 -9.75 27.01
N VAL A 25 -5.52 -10.93 26.90
CA VAL A 25 -4.91 -12.15 26.35
C VAL A 25 -4.59 -12.02 24.86
N ARG A 26 -5.44 -11.34 24.07
CA ARG A 26 -5.16 -11.07 22.63
C ARG A 26 -3.98 -10.13 22.41
N SER A 27 -3.80 -9.13 23.25
CA SER A 27 -2.64 -8.20 23.17
C SER A 27 -1.33 -8.87 23.62
N LEU A 28 -1.36 -9.76 24.58
CA LEU A 28 -0.19 -10.55 25.03
C LEU A 28 0.22 -11.60 23.97
N LEU A 29 -0.74 -12.26 23.35
CA LEU A 29 -0.47 -13.23 22.27
C LEU A 29 0.17 -12.57 21.03
N CYS A 30 -0.18 -11.32 20.71
CA CYS A 30 0.49 -10.58 19.63
C CYS A 30 1.94 -10.21 19.96
N GLY A 31 2.26 -9.93 21.23
CA GLY A 31 3.64 -9.61 21.65
C GLY A 31 4.58 -10.82 21.65
N VAL A 32 4.08 -11.98 22.09
CA VAL A 32 4.87 -13.22 22.17
C VAL A 32 5.19 -13.81 20.78
N VAL A 33 4.29 -13.67 19.80
CA VAL A 33 4.53 -14.13 18.43
C VAL A 33 5.63 -13.32 17.72
N LEU A 34 5.83 -12.06 18.10
CA LEU A 34 6.87 -11.21 17.51
C LEU A 34 8.28 -11.54 18.02
N VAL A 35 8.42 -12.02 19.23
CA VAL A 35 9.72 -12.39 19.81
C VAL A 35 10.16 -13.80 19.40
N GLY A 36 9.25 -14.75 19.29
CA GLY A 36 9.54 -16.13 18.86
C GLY A 36 10.04 -16.27 17.42
N SER A 37 9.78 -15.27 16.56
CA SER A 37 10.25 -15.26 15.17
C SER A 37 11.73 -14.91 15.02
N LEU A 38 12.39 -14.42 16.08
CA LEU A 38 13.79 -14.00 16.07
C LEU A 38 14.76 -15.09 16.54
N VAL A 39 14.28 -16.14 17.20
CA VAL A 39 15.11 -17.19 17.81
C VAL A 39 14.72 -18.58 17.31
N GLY A 40 14.60 -18.82 16.06
CA GLY A 40 14.63 -20.09 15.31
C GLY A 40 14.35 -21.44 16.02
N THR A 41 13.57 -21.51 17.11
CA THR A 41 13.28 -22.73 17.84
C THR A 41 11.83 -23.18 17.66
N SER A 42 11.65 -24.35 17.03
CA SER A 42 10.39 -25.01 16.68
C SER A 42 9.79 -25.84 17.84
N SER A 43 9.51 -25.23 18.99
CA SER A 43 9.05 -25.98 20.19
C SER A 43 7.58 -25.78 20.58
N TRP A 44 6.72 -25.22 19.72
CA TRP A 44 5.31 -24.94 20.03
C TRP A 44 4.32 -26.05 19.64
N ALA A 45 4.77 -27.27 19.42
CA ALA A 45 3.97 -28.33 18.79
C ALA A 45 3.30 -29.33 19.73
N GLN A 46 3.30 -29.16 21.06
CA GLN A 46 2.72 -30.16 21.96
C GLN A 46 1.96 -29.55 23.15
N LEU A 47 0.80 -28.94 22.87
CA LEU A 47 -0.23 -28.78 23.89
C LEU A 47 -1.46 -29.64 23.48
N PRO A 48 -2.00 -30.50 24.37
CA PRO A 48 -3.19 -31.27 24.04
C PRO A 48 -4.42 -30.37 23.95
N GLU A 49 -5.33 -30.65 23.02
CA GLU A 49 -6.57 -29.89 22.79
C GLU A 49 -7.45 -29.72 24.04
N SER A 50 -7.30 -30.59 25.03
CA SER A 50 -8.04 -30.54 26.33
C SER A 50 -7.58 -29.36 27.23
N ALA A 51 -6.38 -28.82 27.04
CA ALA A 51 -5.88 -27.72 27.87
C ALA A 51 -6.40 -26.32 27.42
N MET A 52 -7.02 -26.23 26.25
CA MET A 52 -7.62 -24.99 25.76
C MET A 52 -8.96 -24.61 26.41
N LEU A 53 -9.54 -25.49 27.21
CA LEU A 53 -10.84 -25.29 27.84
C LEU A 53 -10.76 -24.96 29.34
N ASP A 54 -9.57 -25.05 29.95
CA ASP A 54 -9.34 -24.68 31.34
C ASP A 54 -8.41 -23.48 31.47
N PRO A 55 -8.91 -22.31 31.91
CA PRO A 55 -8.10 -21.10 32.08
C PRO A 55 -6.93 -21.25 33.05
N ALA A 56 -7.06 -22.09 34.08
CA ALA A 56 -6.02 -22.31 35.08
C ALA A 56 -4.87 -23.16 34.53
N ALA A 57 -5.16 -24.17 33.74
CA ALA A 57 -4.17 -25.00 33.06
C ALA A 57 -3.41 -24.19 31.96
N LEU A 58 -4.09 -23.23 31.34
CA LEU A 58 -3.48 -22.33 30.36
C LEU A 58 -2.50 -21.33 31.03
N GLU A 59 -2.85 -20.84 32.21
CA GLU A 59 -2.01 -19.90 32.99
C GLU A 59 -0.74 -20.60 33.51
N GLU A 60 -0.83 -21.83 33.96
CA GLU A 60 0.31 -22.63 34.43
C GLU A 60 1.26 -23.00 33.26
N ALA A 61 0.70 -23.34 32.10
CA ALA A 61 1.48 -23.60 30.87
C ALA A 61 2.18 -22.33 30.33
N LEU A 62 1.55 -21.15 30.46
CA LEU A 62 2.13 -19.89 30.08
C LEU A 62 3.26 -19.45 31.01
N LEU A 63 3.10 -19.66 32.33
CA LEU A 63 4.15 -19.38 33.33
C LEU A 63 5.37 -20.30 33.15
N GLY A 64 5.15 -21.60 32.90
CA GLY A 64 6.22 -22.55 32.60
C GLY A 64 7.02 -22.20 31.34
N ASN A 65 6.35 -21.73 30.27
CA ASN A 65 7.00 -21.29 29.07
C ASN A 65 7.77 -19.99 29.23
N MET A 66 7.27 -19.04 30.03
CA MET A 66 8.00 -17.78 30.34
C MET A 66 9.28 -18.03 31.13
N GLU A 67 9.31 -19.02 32.03
CA GLU A 67 10.52 -19.44 32.76
C GLU A 67 11.55 -20.08 31.83
N LEU A 68 11.08 -20.92 30.89
CA LEU A 68 11.93 -21.56 29.86
C LEU A 68 12.52 -20.50 28.90
N GLU A 69 11.74 -19.54 28.48
CA GLU A 69 12.25 -18.43 27.63
C GLU A 69 13.26 -17.56 28.35
N LYS A 70 13.04 -17.25 29.64
CA LYS A 70 14.03 -16.53 30.46
C LYS A 70 15.35 -17.31 30.60
N LYS A 71 15.27 -18.62 30.69
CA LYS A 71 16.45 -19.50 30.79
C LYS A 71 17.21 -19.52 29.45
N LEU A 72 16.52 -19.69 28.33
CA LEU A 72 17.10 -19.68 26.98
C LEU A 72 17.72 -18.32 26.60
N LEU A 73 17.08 -17.22 27.00
CA LEU A 73 17.64 -15.87 26.81
C LEU A 73 18.92 -15.67 27.63
N LYS A 74 18.96 -16.19 28.86
CA LYS A 74 20.13 -16.12 29.72
C LYS A 74 21.30 -16.97 29.19
N GLU A 75 21.01 -18.16 28.67
CA GLU A 75 21.99 -19.03 28.01
C GLU A 75 22.51 -18.41 26.71
N GLY A 76 21.65 -17.82 25.88
CA GLY A 76 22.05 -17.12 24.65
C GLY A 76 22.91 -15.89 24.90
N LEU A 77 22.66 -15.11 25.97
CA LEU A 77 23.51 -13.98 26.38
C LEU A 77 24.89 -14.43 26.88
N LEU A 78 24.95 -15.55 27.61
CA LEU A 78 26.21 -16.13 28.06
C LEU A 78 27.06 -16.67 26.88
N GLU A 79 26.43 -17.22 25.86
CA GLU A 79 27.11 -17.71 24.66
C GLU A 79 27.61 -16.56 23.79
N GLU A 80 26.86 -15.46 23.69
CA GLU A 80 27.31 -14.23 23.03
C GLU A 80 28.51 -13.57 23.74
N GLU A 81 28.52 -13.54 25.08
CA GLU A 81 29.66 -13.06 25.82
C GLU A 81 30.90 -13.96 25.66
N ARG A 82 30.70 -15.29 25.62
CA ARG A 82 31.76 -16.26 25.36
C ARG A 82 32.38 -16.08 23.98
N LEU A 83 31.54 -15.92 22.94
CA LEU A 83 32.00 -15.69 21.56
C LEU A 83 32.73 -14.35 21.42
N LYS A 84 32.27 -13.29 22.12
CA LYS A 84 32.99 -12.01 22.17
C LYS A 84 34.36 -12.15 22.82
N LYS A 85 34.48 -12.95 23.88
CA LYS A 85 35.74 -13.22 24.56
C LYS A 85 36.70 -14.03 23.72
N GLU A 86 36.21 -15.09 23.03
CA GLU A 86 37.03 -15.88 22.08
C GLU A 86 37.51 -15.06 20.87
N LEU A 87 36.68 -14.09 20.39
CA LEU A 87 37.07 -13.16 19.32
C LEU A 87 38.13 -12.16 19.79
N LEU A 88 38.04 -11.70 21.07
CA LEU A 88 39.06 -10.84 21.66
C LEU A 88 40.39 -11.58 21.85
N GLU A 89 40.34 -12.83 22.36
CA GLU A 89 41.52 -13.67 22.55
C GLU A 89 42.20 -14.02 21.23
N LYS A 90 41.44 -14.26 20.14
CA LYS A 90 42.00 -14.46 18.78
C LYS A 90 42.61 -13.18 18.19
N LYS A 91 42.13 -11.99 18.55
CA LYS A 91 42.74 -10.72 18.14
C LYS A 91 44.03 -10.42 18.88
N VAL A 92 44.14 -10.80 20.15
CA VAL A 92 45.34 -10.60 20.97
C VAL A 92 46.38 -11.68 20.67
N GLY A 93 45.98 -12.90 20.28
CA GLY A 93 46.87 -13.99 19.90
C GLY A 93 47.45 -13.94 18.49
N GLY A 94 46.98 -13.00 17.64
CA GLY A 94 47.44 -12.83 16.25
C GLY A 94 48.60 -11.86 16.04
N GLU A 95 49.12 -11.21 17.07
CA GLU A 95 50.17 -10.18 16.99
C GLU A 95 51.58 -10.64 17.48
N LEU A 96 51.83 -11.93 17.61
CA LEU A 96 53.20 -12.42 17.91
C LEU A 96 53.58 -13.59 16.99
N GLY A 97 54.09 -13.26 15.82
CA GLY A 97 54.69 -14.27 14.94
C GLY A 97 55.18 -13.76 13.60
N GLY A 98 56.45 -13.31 13.52
CA GLY A 98 57.21 -13.35 12.26
C GLY A 98 57.67 -12.02 11.66
N VAL A 99 58.67 -11.43 12.18
CA VAL A 99 60.01 -11.08 11.65
C VAL A 99 60.08 -10.48 10.22
N GLY A 100 60.66 -9.29 10.16
CA GLY A 100 61.22 -8.72 8.94
C GLY A 100 61.54 -7.22 9.11
N GLU A 101 62.77 -6.92 9.49
CA GLU A 101 63.34 -5.57 9.62
C GLU A 101 63.20 -4.75 8.33
N GLY A 102 62.72 -3.52 8.47
CA GLY A 102 62.76 -2.49 7.46
C GLY A 102 62.45 -1.16 8.10
N LEU A 103 63.50 -0.54 8.68
CA LEU A 103 63.44 0.87 9.14
C LEU A 103 62.93 1.78 8.01
N VAL A 104 61.82 2.46 8.23
CA VAL A 104 61.51 3.72 7.58
C VAL A 104 61.11 4.71 8.66
N ASP A 105 61.94 5.75 8.77
CA ASP A 105 61.94 6.85 9.68
C ASP A 105 60.55 7.56 9.72
N GLU A 106 59.95 7.54 10.88
CA GLU A 106 58.75 8.27 11.26
C GLU A 106 59.10 9.67 11.74
N LYS A 107 59.66 10.54 10.88
CA LYS A 107 59.84 11.94 11.11
C LYS A 107 60.15 12.66 9.82
N LEU A 108 59.12 12.94 9.02
CA LEU A 108 59.10 14.00 8.00
C LEU A 108 57.71 13.96 7.29
N VAL A 109 56.68 14.29 8.05
CA VAL A 109 55.43 14.83 7.43
C VAL A 109 55.37 16.28 7.84
N ASP A 110 55.64 17.09 6.84
CA ASP A 110 55.73 18.56 6.88
C ASP A 110 54.51 19.21 7.57
N GLU A 111 54.80 20.04 8.56
CA GLU A 111 53.92 21.04 9.20
C GLU A 111 53.58 22.21 8.24
N LYS A 112 53.39 21.99 6.94
CA LYS A 112 53.14 23.08 6.00
C LYS A 112 51.92 22.93 5.08
N LEU A 113 50.93 22.09 5.47
CA LEU A 113 49.69 21.94 4.70
C LEU A 113 48.41 22.11 5.55
N VAL A 114 48.50 22.82 6.68
CA VAL A 114 47.36 23.10 7.58
C VAL A 114 47.00 24.61 7.62
N GLU A 115 47.50 25.40 6.71
CA GLU A 115 47.21 26.86 6.68
C GLU A 115 46.42 27.27 5.44
N GLU A 116 45.33 26.65 5.07
CA GLU A 116 44.31 27.23 4.19
C GLU A 116 43.02 26.39 4.19
N MET A 117 42.40 26.21 5.38
CA MET A 117 40.96 25.89 5.48
C MET A 117 40.29 26.96 6.33
N PRO A 118 39.30 27.70 5.81
CA PRO A 118 38.59 28.66 6.64
C PRO A 118 37.80 27.90 7.72
N ASP A 119 37.87 28.42 8.94
CA ASP A 119 37.15 28.00 10.12
C ASP A 119 35.69 27.68 9.81
N LEU A 120 35.32 26.42 9.88
CA LEU A 120 33.94 26.02 10.02
C LEU A 120 33.48 26.45 11.41
N ALA A 121 32.91 27.64 11.46
CA ALA A 121 32.26 28.17 12.65
C ALA A 121 31.25 27.13 13.17
N VAL A 122 31.44 26.74 14.44
CA VAL A 122 30.45 26.03 15.24
C VAL A 122 29.17 26.85 15.20
N ILE A 123 28.18 26.39 14.45
CA ILE A 123 26.86 27.01 14.43
C ILE A 123 26.22 26.74 15.81
N ASP A 124 26.22 27.75 16.62
CA ASP A 124 25.51 27.82 17.91
C ASP A 124 24.00 27.59 17.63
N LYS A 125 23.43 26.61 18.28
CA LYS A 125 22.00 26.22 18.19
C LYS A 125 21.03 27.32 18.65
N THR A 126 21.49 28.46 19.03
CA THR A 126 20.69 29.62 19.51
C THR A 126 20.42 30.68 18.45
N THR A 127 20.92 30.52 17.19
CA THR A 127 20.67 31.47 16.09
C THR A 127 19.90 30.81 14.93
N LEU A 128 18.97 29.89 15.23
CA LEU A 128 17.85 29.67 14.35
C LEU A 128 16.89 30.86 14.52
N GLY A 129 17.32 31.99 13.97
CA GLY A 129 16.42 33.08 13.68
C GLY A 129 15.29 32.51 12.85
N GLU A 130 14.07 32.83 13.25
CA GLU A 130 12.86 32.71 12.45
C GLU A 130 13.14 33.31 11.06
N THR A 131 13.71 32.51 10.14
CA THR A 131 13.55 32.78 8.74
C THR A 131 12.07 32.57 8.50
N SER A 132 11.32 33.65 8.51
CA SER A 132 10.01 33.74 7.90
C SER A 132 10.18 33.34 6.44
N ALA A 133 10.27 32.05 6.15
CA ALA A 133 9.79 31.52 4.90
C ALA A 133 8.37 32.05 4.82
N SER A 134 8.09 32.95 3.89
CA SER A 134 6.77 33.42 3.59
C SER A 134 5.90 32.16 3.53
N LYS A 135 4.98 31.98 4.50
CA LYS A 135 3.93 30.99 4.40
C LYS A 135 3.28 31.29 3.06
N SER A 136 3.67 30.56 2.02
CA SER A 136 2.93 30.58 0.76
C SER A 136 1.50 30.26 1.18
N ASP A 137 0.57 31.15 0.88
CA ASP A 137 -0.84 30.98 1.22
C ASP A 137 -1.28 29.60 0.69
N PHE A 138 -1.32 28.62 1.59
CA PHE A 138 -1.77 27.28 1.25
C PHE A 138 -3.28 27.38 1.06
N SER A 139 -3.73 27.39 -0.19
CA SER A 139 -5.09 27.72 -0.57
C SER A 139 -5.64 26.66 -1.55
N VAL A 140 -6.96 26.66 -1.73
CA VAL A 140 -7.61 25.81 -2.74
C VAL A 140 -7.09 26.13 -4.13
N GLU A 141 -6.79 27.39 -4.41
CA GLU A 141 -6.21 27.84 -5.68
C GLU A 141 -4.80 27.28 -5.90
N ALA A 142 -4.00 27.20 -4.84
CA ALA A 142 -2.68 26.55 -4.90
C ALA A 142 -2.81 25.05 -5.21
N LEU A 143 -3.78 24.36 -4.64
CA LEU A 143 -4.07 22.95 -4.96
C LEU A 143 -4.58 22.75 -6.39
N LYS A 144 -5.37 23.69 -6.93
CA LYS A 144 -5.80 23.70 -8.33
C LYS A 144 -4.60 23.88 -9.27
N GLN A 145 -3.70 24.81 -8.93
CA GLN A 145 -2.48 25.01 -9.70
C GLN A 145 -1.60 23.77 -9.69
N LEU A 146 -1.45 23.12 -8.52
CA LEU A 146 -0.74 21.85 -8.39
C LEU A 146 -1.30 20.75 -9.31
N SER A 147 -2.63 20.65 -9.43
CA SER A 147 -3.27 19.73 -10.37
C SER A 147 -2.92 20.08 -11.83
N ALA A 148 -2.92 21.36 -12.19
CA ALA A 148 -2.55 21.82 -13.53
C ALA A 148 -1.06 21.54 -13.83
N ASP A 149 -0.18 21.74 -12.87
CA ASP A 149 1.25 21.45 -12.97
C ASP A 149 1.50 19.95 -13.19
N ALA A 150 0.80 19.08 -12.45
CA ALA A 150 0.87 17.64 -12.62
C ALA A 150 0.39 17.18 -14.00
N GLN A 151 -0.69 17.77 -14.51
CA GLN A 151 -1.19 17.50 -15.87
C GLN A 151 -0.21 17.95 -16.94
N SER A 152 0.38 19.15 -16.77
CA SER A 152 1.42 19.67 -17.64
C SER A 152 2.66 18.79 -17.62
N LEU A 153 3.08 18.34 -16.43
CA LEU A 153 4.20 17.43 -16.27
C LEU A 153 3.95 16.09 -16.96
N LEU A 154 2.77 15.51 -16.78
CA LEU A 154 2.39 14.29 -17.49
C LEU A 154 2.49 14.48 -19.00
N ALA A 155 1.94 15.56 -19.54
CA ALA A 155 1.94 15.83 -20.97
C ALA A 155 3.36 15.90 -21.60
N ARG A 156 4.34 16.44 -20.85
CA ARG A 156 5.73 16.57 -21.34
C ARG A 156 6.64 15.39 -20.97
N SER A 157 6.28 14.57 -20.00
CA SER A 157 7.16 13.53 -19.47
C SER A 157 6.64 12.09 -19.64
N ALA A 158 5.40 11.89 -20.09
CA ALA A 158 4.81 10.55 -20.24
C ALA A 158 5.69 9.64 -21.12
N ASP A 159 6.22 10.18 -22.22
CA ASP A 159 7.05 9.42 -23.16
C ASP A 159 8.43 9.05 -22.62
N THR A 160 8.85 9.66 -21.50
CA THR A 160 10.10 9.30 -20.83
C THR A 160 9.94 8.17 -19.82
N VAL A 161 8.69 7.83 -19.45
CA VAL A 161 8.39 6.78 -18.49
C VAL A 161 8.09 5.48 -19.23
N VAL A 162 8.77 4.42 -18.86
CA VAL A 162 8.68 3.10 -19.53
C VAL A 162 8.30 2.00 -18.56
N SER A 163 7.69 0.92 -19.08
CA SER A 163 7.39 -0.29 -18.33
C SER A 163 8.44 -1.36 -18.59
N ILE A 164 8.96 -1.98 -17.52
CA ILE A 164 10.05 -2.96 -17.55
C ILE A 164 9.68 -4.17 -16.70
N ASP A 165 9.55 -5.36 -17.29
CA ASP A 165 9.37 -6.65 -16.57
C ASP A 165 8.44 -6.58 -15.32
N GLY A 166 7.30 -5.91 -15.45
CA GLY A 166 6.35 -5.73 -14.32
C GLY A 166 6.73 -4.60 -13.35
N GLY A 167 7.70 -3.77 -13.71
CA GLY A 167 8.07 -2.52 -13.05
C GLY A 167 8.06 -1.35 -14.01
N SER A 168 8.68 -0.25 -13.59
CA SER A 168 8.79 1.01 -14.34
C SER A 168 10.24 1.45 -14.48
N GLY A 169 10.47 2.44 -15.32
CA GLY A 169 11.75 3.12 -15.47
C GLY A 169 11.56 4.52 -16.05
N VAL A 170 12.61 5.33 -16.02
CA VAL A 170 12.64 6.66 -16.64
C VAL A 170 13.86 6.80 -17.54
N ILE A 171 13.65 7.25 -18.79
CA ILE A 171 14.71 7.53 -19.75
C ILE A 171 15.42 8.82 -19.31
N VAL A 172 16.74 8.74 -19.14
CA VAL A 172 17.58 9.84 -18.60
C VAL A 172 18.67 10.32 -19.55
N SER A 173 18.67 9.85 -20.79
CA SER A 173 19.59 10.32 -21.82
C SER A 173 19.01 10.11 -23.21
N GLU A 174 19.41 10.98 -24.14
CA GLU A 174 19.02 10.97 -25.55
C GLU A 174 19.36 9.64 -26.26
N ASP A 175 20.45 8.99 -25.86
CA ASP A 175 20.88 7.69 -26.37
C ASP A 175 20.15 6.50 -25.72
N GLY A 176 19.17 6.72 -24.81
CA GLY A 176 18.27 5.69 -24.29
C GLY A 176 18.75 4.96 -23.03
N TRP A 177 19.51 5.62 -22.14
CA TRP A 177 19.72 5.10 -20.79
C TRP A 177 18.46 5.28 -19.92
N VAL A 178 18.09 4.23 -19.21
CA VAL A 178 16.90 4.18 -18.34
C VAL A 178 17.34 3.89 -16.92
N MET A 179 16.95 4.73 -15.97
CA MET A 179 17.07 4.46 -14.53
C MET A 179 15.85 3.68 -14.05
N THR A 180 16.11 2.70 -13.18
CA THR A 180 15.08 1.85 -12.57
C THR A 180 15.58 1.28 -11.22
N ALA A 181 14.74 0.60 -10.47
CA ALA A 181 15.14 -0.11 -9.27
C ALA A 181 15.96 -1.37 -9.60
N SER A 182 16.91 -1.75 -8.73
CA SER A 182 17.75 -2.93 -9.00
C SER A 182 16.96 -4.23 -9.05
N HIS A 183 15.90 -4.34 -8.24
CA HIS A 183 15.03 -5.52 -8.25
C HIS A 183 14.18 -5.63 -9.52
N VAL A 184 13.90 -4.52 -10.22
CA VAL A 184 13.27 -4.48 -11.56
C VAL A 184 14.31 -4.78 -12.64
N CYS A 185 15.47 -4.12 -12.60
CA CYS A 185 16.59 -4.39 -13.52
C CYS A 185 17.01 -5.87 -13.49
N GLY A 186 17.06 -6.47 -12.30
CA GLY A 186 17.41 -7.86 -12.11
C GLY A 186 18.90 -8.15 -12.37
N ARG A 187 19.19 -9.24 -13.09
CA ARG A 187 20.58 -9.65 -13.40
C ARG A 187 21.16 -8.82 -14.54
N PRO A 188 22.35 -8.21 -14.39
CA PRO A 188 23.01 -7.50 -15.47
C PRO A 188 23.26 -8.38 -16.71
N GLY A 189 23.12 -7.79 -17.90
CA GLY A 189 23.41 -8.42 -19.17
C GLY A 189 22.24 -9.13 -19.86
N ARG A 190 21.06 -9.20 -19.23
CA ARG A 190 19.85 -9.77 -19.86
C ARG A 190 19.35 -8.92 -21.01
N GLN A 191 18.91 -9.55 -22.07
CA GLN A 191 18.06 -8.93 -23.07
C GLN A 191 16.61 -8.95 -22.59
N ILE A 192 15.90 -7.83 -22.67
CA ILE A 192 14.54 -7.64 -22.24
C ILE A 192 13.75 -6.82 -23.26
N GLN A 193 12.43 -6.82 -23.13
CA GLN A 193 11.55 -5.92 -23.85
C GLN A 193 11.08 -4.82 -22.90
N VAL A 194 11.19 -3.58 -23.33
CA VAL A 194 10.68 -2.40 -22.61
C VAL A 194 9.47 -1.89 -23.37
N ARG A 195 8.37 -1.63 -22.66
CA ARG A 195 7.16 -1.05 -23.26
C ARG A 195 7.15 0.45 -23.07
N LEU A 196 6.95 1.16 -24.16
CA LEU A 196 6.89 2.62 -24.24
C LEU A 196 5.45 3.13 -23.96
N ALA A 197 5.31 4.44 -23.71
CA ALA A 197 4.03 5.09 -23.47
C ALA A 197 3.03 4.93 -24.64
N ASN A 198 3.52 4.84 -25.88
CA ASN A 198 2.69 4.57 -27.06
C ASN A 198 2.23 3.11 -27.19
N GLY A 199 2.61 2.24 -26.24
CA GLY A 199 2.27 0.82 -26.22
C GLY A 199 3.20 -0.09 -27.03
N LEU A 200 4.16 0.47 -27.79
CA LEU A 200 5.14 -0.32 -28.52
C LEU A 200 6.17 -0.92 -27.56
N THR A 201 6.68 -2.10 -27.91
CA THR A 201 7.80 -2.72 -27.20
C THR A 201 9.10 -2.46 -27.94
N TRP A 202 10.17 -2.22 -27.17
CA TRP A 202 11.50 -1.95 -27.70
C TRP A 202 12.55 -2.85 -27.05
N PRO A 203 13.51 -3.39 -27.85
CA PRO A 203 14.55 -4.23 -27.30
C PRO A 203 15.48 -3.42 -26.41
N ALA A 204 15.85 -3.99 -25.27
CA ALA A 204 16.71 -3.36 -24.28
C ALA A 204 17.64 -4.38 -23.63
N ARG A 205 18.66 -3.89 -22.93
CA ARG A 205 19.61 -4.72 -22.16
C ARG A 205 19.77 -4.15 -20.76
N THR A 206 19.76 -5.03 -19.77
CA THR A 206 20.03 -4.69 -18.38
C THR A 206 21.53 -4.47 -18.17
N PHE A 207 21.89 -3.46 -17.39
CA PHE A 207 23.25 -3.08 -17.07
C PHE A 207 23.51 -3.18 -15.56
N GLY A 208 24.20 -2.23 -14.96
CA GLY A 208 24.57 -2.26 -13.56
C GLY A 208 23.38 -2.28 -12.62
N ALA A 209 23.49 -3.05 -11.56
CA ALA A 209 22.50 -3.13 -10.51
C ALA A 209 23.19 -3.19 -9.14
N ASP A 210 22.82 -2.26 -8.25
CA ASP A 210 23.24 -2.26 -6.85
C ASP A 210 22.07 -2.69 -5.96
N ARG A 211 22.14 -3.89 -5.43
CA ARG A 211 21.10 -4.49 -4.59
C ARG A 211 21.01 -3.87 -3.19
N GLN A 212 22.08 -3.21 -2.72
CA GLN A 212 22.09 -2.58 -1.40
C GLN A 212 21.37 -1.24 -1.41
N LYS A 213 21.60 -0.45 -2.47
CA LYS A 213 20.99 0.86 -2.68
C LYS A 213 19.73 0.81 -3.55
N ASP A 214 19.41 -0.37 -4.11
CA ASP A 214 18.28 -0.62 -5.01
C ASP A 214 18.31 0.24 -6.28
N THR A 215 19.50 0.54 -6.83
CA THR A 215 19.68 1.28 -8.07
C THR A 215 19.99 0.35 -9.23
N GLY A 216 19.41 0.58 -10.40
CA GLY A 216 19.61 -0.21 -11.62
C GLY A 216 19.57 0.63 -12.89
N MET A 217 20.24 0.16 -13.95
CA MET A 217 20.25 0.78 -15.27
C MET A 217 19.88 -0.22 -16.34
N VAL A 218 19.15 0.27 -17.32
CA VAL A 218 18.77 -0.43 -18.55
C VAL A 218 19.16 0.43 -19.73
N LYS A 219 19.51 -0.16 -20.87
CA LYS A 219 19.83 0.54 -22.13
C LYS A 219 18.85 0.09 -23.20
N LEU A 220 18.11 1.02 -23.78
CA LEU A 220 17.37 0.80 -25.02
C LEU A 220 18.36 0.62 -26.17
N LEU A 221 18.11 -0.37 -27.03
CA LEU A 221 19.05 -0.76 -28.09
C LEU A 221 18.69 -0.06 -29.41
N GLY A 222 19.71 0.16 -30.27
CA GLY A 222 19.54 0.82 -31.59
C GLY A 222 19.83 2.32 -31.56
N ASP A 223 19.90 2.89 -32.76
CA ASP A 223 20.25 4.29 -33.01
C ASP A 223 18.97 5.16 -33.09
N HIS A 224 18.32 5.33 -31.93
CA HIS A 224 17.12 6.16 -31.81
C HIS A 224 17.38 7.32 -30.85
N VAL A 225 16.85 8.47 -31.17
CA VAL A 225 16.87 9.67 -30.32
C VAL A 225 15.66 9.63 -29.40
N TRP A 226 15.91 9.50 -28.10
CA TRP A 226 14.87 9.32 -27.10
C TRP A 226 14.51 10.62 -26.38
N PRO A 227 13.23 10.88 -26.09
CA PRO A 227 12.89 11.88 -25.10
C PRO A 227 13.44 11.43 -23.75
N PHE A 228 13.99 12.36 -22.99
CA PHE A 228 14.60 12.04 -21.69
C PHE A 228 14.39 13.13 -20.66
N VAL A 229 14.58 12.78 -19.39
CA VAL A 229 14.62 13.67 -18.25
C VAL A 229 16.05 13.79 -17.77
N GLU A 230 16.53 15.02 -17.57
CA GLU A 230 17.87 15.24 -17.03
C GLU A 230 17.95 14.79 -15.56
N ALA A 231 18.92 13.94 -15.25
CA ALA A 231 19.22 13.52 -13.89
C ALA A 231 20.26 14.45 -13.26
N LYS A 232 19.81 15.41 -12.46
CA LYS A 232 20.67 16.38 -11.75
C LYS A 232 21.06 15.82 -10.38
N GLU A 233 22.34 15.93 -9.98
CA GLU A 233 22.80 15.44 -8.67
C GLU A 233 22.19 16.23 -7.50
N LEU A 234 22.05 17.53 -7.66
CA LEU A 234 21.55 18.44 -6.62
C LEU A 234 20.17 18.94 -7.00
N VAL A 235 19.16 18.38 -6.36
CA VAL A 235 17.79 18.90 -6.37
C VAL A 235 17.36 19.04 -4.91
N SER A 236 17.01 20.28 -4.51
CA SER A 236 16.51 20.55 -3.16
C SER A 236 15.14 19.89 -2.97
N VAL A 237 14.96 19.24 -1.83
CA VAL A 237 13.70 18.62 -1.43
C VAL A 237 13.63 18.58 0.09
N GLU A 238 12.48 18.99 0.64
CA GLU A 238 12.25 19.09 2.08
C GLU A 238 10.92 18.39 2.46
N PRO A 239 10.76 17.93 3.71
CA PRO A 239 9.46 17.49 4.20
C PRO A 239 8.39 18.57 4.02
N GLY A 240 7.22 18.16 3.51
CA GLY A 240 6.14 19.06 3.14
C GLY A 240 6.09 19.44 1.66
N ASP A 241 7.16 19.24 0.90
CA ASP A 241 7.16 19.50 -0.54
C ASP A 241 6.20 18.57 -1.29
N TRP A 242 5.46 19.12 -2.24
CA TRP A 242 4.65 18.33 -3.15
C TRP A 242 5.51 17.62 -4.19
N CYS A 243 5.16 16.40 -4.49
CA CYS A 243 5.79 15.59 -5.52
C CYS A 243 4.78 14.85 -6.39
N VAL A 244 5.22 14.50 -7.59
CA VAL A 244 4.46 13.77 -8.60
C VAL A 244 5.14 12.43 -8.84
N VAL A 245 4.44 11.34 -8.60
CA VAL A 245 4.91 9.98 -8.89
C VAL A 245 4.27 9.50 -10.18
N MET A 246 5.08 8.92 -11.07
CA MET A 246 4.62 8.28 -12.29
C MET A 246 5.09 6.83 -12.35
N GLY A 247 4.29 5.94 -12.96
CA GLY A 247 4.64 4.55 -13.15
C GLY A 247 3.54 3.73 -13.80
N TYR A 248 3.83 2.44 -13.98
CA TYR A 248 2.90 1.47 -14.55
C TYR A 248 2.50 0.43 -13.49
N PRO A 249 1.57 0.79 -12.56
CA PRO A 249 1.14 -0.14 -11.53
C PRO A 249 0.39 -1.33 -12.14
N TRP A 250 0.47 -2.48 -11.49
CA TRP A 250 -0.27 -3.75 -11.62
C TRP A 250 -0.67 -4.25 -13.01
N ASP A 251 -1.13 -3.43 -13.91
CA ASP A 251 -1.55 -3.85 -15.26
C ASP A 251 -0.88 -2.96 -16.30
N THR A 252 0.34 -3.34 -16.66
CA THR A 252 1.14 -2.60 -17.63
C THR A 252 0.68 -2.77 -19.06
N GLU A 253 -0.08 -3.83 -19.37
CA GLU A 253 -0.52 -4.11 -20.75
C GLU A 253 -1.69 -3.22 -21.18
N THR A 254 -2.49 -2.73 -20.24
CA THR A 254 -3.69 -1.94 -20.53
C THR A 254 -3.50 -0.43 -20.39
N LEU A 255 -2.48 0.03 -19.65
CA LEU A 255 -2.17 1.45 -19.54
C LEU A 255 -1.39 1.92 -20.76
N LYS A 256 -1.93 2.86 -21.51
CA LYS A 256 -1.22 3.57 -22.59
C LYS A 256 -0.30 4.67 -22.03
N THR A 257 -0.72 5.33 -20.96
CA THR A 257 0.04 6.37 -20.26
C THR A 257 0.39 5.91 -18.85
N PRO A 258 1.50 6.39 -18.24
CA PRO A 258 1.79 6.07 -16.85
C PRO A 258 0.68 6.62 -15.93
N ALA A 259 0.41 5.91 -14.86
CA ALA A 259 -0.43 6.43 -13.78
C ALA A 259 0.28 7.58 -13.08
N VAL A 260 -0.49 8.60 -12.68
CA VAL A 260 0.02 9.81 -12.00
C VAL A 260 -0.57 9.89 -10.60
N ARG A 261 0.25 10.21 -9.62
CA ARG A 261 -0.20 10.46 -8.24
C ARG A 261 0.54 11.64 -7.67
N LEU A 262 -0.18 12.44 -6.92
CA LEU A 262 0.37 13.57 -6.16
C LEU A 262 0.38 13.24 -4.68
N GLY A 263 1.40 13.70 -4.00
CA GLY A 263 1.50 13.64 -2.56
C GLY A 263 2.63 14.47 -2.05
N ARG A 264 2.96 14.28 -0.80
CA ARG A 264 3.97 15.11 -0.12
C ARG A 264 5.14 14.27 0.37
N VAL A 265 6.30 14.88 0.35
CA VAL A 265 7.49 14.34 1.02
C VAL A 265 7.28 14.42 2.53
N THR A 266 7.49 13.32 3.22
CA THR A 266 7.33 13.24 4.68
C THR A 266 8.67 13.15 5.42
N SER A 267 9.71 12.64 4.75
CA SER A 267 11.05 12.54 5.31
C SER A 267 12.10 12.45 4.22
N VAL A 268 13.27 13.02 4.47
CA VAL A 268 14.43 12.99 3.56
C VAL A 268 15.68 12.65 4.35
N ASP A 269 16.48 11.73 3.83
CA ASP A 269 17.86 11.51 4.25
C ASP A 269 18.76 11.23 3.03
N GLU A 270 20.06 11.05 3.24
CA GLU A 270 21.04 10.83 2.16
C GLU A 270 20.77 9.59 1.29
N ASN A 271 20.03 8.62 1.80
CA ASN A 271 19.79 7.31 1.17
C ASN A 271 18.35 7.12 0.71
N ARG A 272 17.41 7.96 1.15
CA ARG A 272 15.98 7.80 0.83
C ARG A 272 15.19 9.10 0.94
N ILE A 273 14.16 9.18 0.13
CA ILE A 273 13.04 10.10 0.25
C ILE A 273 11.82 9.25 0.61
N VAL A 274 11.04 9.68 1.60
CA VAL A 274 9.78 9.03 1.98
C VAL A 274 8.64 9.95 1.63
N THR A 275 7.59 9.38 1.04
CA THR A 275 6.38 10.14 0.69
C THR A 275 5.13 9.43 1.16
N ASP A 276 4.05 10.17 1.26
CA ASP A 276 2.70 9.64 1.47
C ASP A 276 1.97 9.28 0.17
N VAL A 277 2.66 9.36 -0.98
CA VAL A 277 2.11 8.90 -2.27
C VAL A 277 2.01 7.38 -2.27
N PRO A 278 0.81 6.79 -2.27
CA PRO A 278 0.70 5.34 -2.26
C PRO A 278 1.26 4.74 -3.55
N ILE A 279 2.24 3.86 -3.45
CA ILE A 279 2.75 3.06 -4.57
C ILE A 279 2.45 1.58 -4.36
N ILE A 280 2.47 0.82 -5.46
CA ILE A 280 2.18 -0.62 -5.46
C ILE A 280 3.14 -1.32 -6.44
N GLY A 281 3.11 -2.66 -6.50
CA GLY A 281 3.88 -3.41 -7.49
C GLY A 281 3.62 -2.91 -8.91
N GLY A 282 4.70 -2.76 -9.68
CA GLY A 282 4.69 -2.11 -10.99
C GLY A 282 5.16 -0.65 -10.97
N ASP A 283 4.94 0.09 -9.89
CA ASP A 283 5.48 1.45 -9.75
C ASP A 283 7.00 1.47 -9.51
N SER A 284 7.57 0.39 -8.99
CA SER A 284 9.01 0.26 -8.72
C SER A 284 9.84 0.62 -9.94
N GLY A 285 10.84 1.49 -9.78
CA GLY A 285 11.68 2.00 -10.86
C GLY A 285 11.15 3.24 -11.56
N GLY A 286 9.87 3.60 -11.36
CA GLY A 286 9.28 4.81 -11.92
C GLY A 286 9.80 6.09 -11.26
N PRO A 287 9.70 7.26 -11.93
CA PRO A 287 10.21 8.53 -11.44
C PRO A 287 9.33 9.17 -10.37
N VAL A 288 9.98 9.91 -9.49
CA VAL A 288 9.39 10.92 -8.60
C VAL A 288 9.90 12.29 -9.03
N PHE A 289 9.00 13.20 -9.34
CA PHE A 289 9.33 14.57 -9.74
C PHE A 289 8.92 15.57 -8.66
N ASN A 290 9.57 16.73 -8.63
CA ASN A 290 8.99 17.90 -7.99
C ASN A 290 7.94 18.55 -8.92
N THR A 291 7.23 19.56 -8.44
CA THR A 291 6.19 20.27 -9.21
C THR A 291 6.75 21.04 -10.40
N LYS A 292 8.06 21.33 -10.41
CA LYS A 292 8.76 21.99 -11.53
C LYS A 292 9.14 20.99 -12.64
N GLY A 293 9.14 19.68 -12.32
CA GLY A 293 9.50 18.60 -13.24
C GLY A 293 10.95 18.14 -13.14
N ASP A 294 11.69 18.54 -12.11
CA ASP A 294 12.99 17.96 -11.83
C ASP A 294 12.82 16.56 -11.23
N LEU A 295 13.68 15.63 -11.67
CA LEU A 295 13.69 14.26 -11.16
C LEU A 295 14.30 14.24 -9.76
N LEU A 296 13.48 13.91 -8.75
CA LEU A 296 13.89 13.83 -7.33
C LEU A 296 14.45 12.45 -6.97
N ALA A 297 13.74 11.41 -7.40
CA ALA A 297 14.00 10.05 -6.93
C ALA A 297 13.41 9.00 -7.89
N ILE A 298 13.72 7.73 -7.58
CA ILE A 298 13.18 6.54 -8.25
C ILE A 298 12.41 5.71 -7.23
N ASN A 299 11.19 5.27 -7.56
CA ASN A 299 10.35 4.41 -6.72
C ASN A 299 11.07 3.11 -6.39
N SER A 300 11.10 2.72 -5.11
CA SER A 300 11.81 1.54 -4.66
C SER A 300 10.90 0.56 -3.94
N ARG A 301 10.40 0.90 -2.77
CA ARG A 301 9.71 -0.07 -1.92
C ARG A 301 8.60 0.57 -1.09
N ILE A 302 7.70 -0.28 -0.62
CA ILE A 302 6.56 0.08 0.22
C ILE A 302 6.75 -0.44 1.65
N ARG A 303 6.09 0.20 2.61
CA ARG A 303 5.83 -0.33 3.95
C ARG A 303 4.37 -0.75 4.07
N LEU A 304 3.99 -1.41 5.18
CA LEU A 304 2.59 -1.79 5.41
C LEU A 304 1.68 -0.56 5.58
N ASP A 305 2.20 0.50 6.20
CA ASP A 305 1.53 1.80 6.21
C ASP A 305 1.49 2.38 4.79
N VAL A 306 0.30 2.77 4.36
CA VAL A 306 0.04 3.33 3.02
C VAL A 306 0.70 4.71 2.84
N ASN A 307 0.97 5.42 3.92
CA ASN A 307 1.59 6.74 3.92
C ASN A 307 3.12 6.70 3.99
N GLN A 308 3.72 5.51 3.96
CA GLN A 308 5.17 5.32 4.02
C GLN A 308 5.68 4.60 2.78
N ASN A 309 6.04 5.35 1.76
CA ASN A 309 6.56 4.85 0.49
C ASN A 309 7.97 5.37 0.29
N ILE A 310 8.92 4.49 -0.06
CA ILE A 310 10.34 4.77 -0.05
C ILE A 310 10.86 4.89 -1.47
N HIS A 311 11.58 5.97 -1.73
CA HIS A 311 12.19 6.29 -3.01
C HIS A 311 13.70 6.52 -2.83
N ILE A 312 14.48 6.16 -3.85
CA ILE A 312 15.93 6.33 -3.84
C ILE A 312 16.26 7.69 -4.48
N PRO A 313 16.94 8.60 -3.75
CA PRO A 313 17.31 9.91 -4.26
C PRO A 313 18.09 9.81 -5.56
N ILE A 314 17.84 10.72 -6.51
CA ILE A 314 18.52 10.74 -7.81
C ILE A 314 20.03 10.90 -7.68
N ALA A 315 20.50 11.63 -6.68
CA ALA A 315 21.90 11.77 -6.34
C ALA A 315 22.61 10.43 -6.16
N THR A 316 21.92 9.42 -5.60
CA THR A 316 22.47 8.07 -5.42
C THR A 316 22.78 7.41 -6.77
N PHE A 317 21.95 7.63 -7.78
CA PHE A 317 22.18 7.12 -9.15
C PHE A 317 23.31 7.88 -9.84
N VAL A 318 23.30 9.22 -9.76
CA VAL A 318 24.28 10.07 -10.43
C VAL A 318 25.69 9.78 -9.92
N ARG A 319 25.88 9.65 -8.60
CA ARG A 319 27.18 9.28 -7.99
C ARG A 319 27.70 7.90 -8.41
N GLN A 320 26.81 7.00 -8.83
CA GLN A 320 27.16 5.64 -9.25
C GLN A 320 27.09 5.43 -10.76
N ILE A 321 26.74 6.45 -11.54
CA ILE A 321 26.38 6.30 -12.95
C ILE A 321 27.44 5.57 -13.78
N GLY A 322 28.73 5.84 -13.53
CA GLY A 322 29.83 5.18 -14.22
C GLY A 322 29.91 3.68 -13.93
N ALA A 323 29.55 3.23 -12.72
CA ALA A 323 29.48 1.81 -12.36
C ALA A 323 28.18 1.17 -12.88
N LEU A 324 27.07 1.88 -12.81
CA LEU A 324 25.77 1.41 -13.29
C LEU A 324 25.71 1.26 -14.81
N ARG A 325 26.51 1.98 -15.58
CA ARG A 325 26.66 1.81 -17.04
C ARG A 325 27.51 0.61 -17.46
N ARG A 326 27.97 -0.22 -16.52
CA ARG A 326 28.70 -1.47 -16.78
C ARG A 326 27.79 -2.68 -16.62
N VAL A 327 28.06 -3.75 -17.36
CA VAL A 327 27.33 -5.03 -17.24
C VAL A 327 27.86 -5.82 -16.04
N ALA A 328 27.61 -5.33 -14.83
CA ALA A 328 28.06 -5.95 -13.59
C ALA A 328 27.16 -5.56 -12.40
N PHE A 329 27.13 -6.39 -11.35
CA PHE A 329 26.60 -5.95 -10.07
C PHE A 329 27.53 -4.91 -9.45
N VAL A 330 26.95 -3.80 -9.02
CA VAL A 330 27.65 -2.78 -8.24
C VAL A 330 27.69 -3.24 -6.79
N ARG A 331 28.86 -3.17 -6.15
CA ARG A 331 29.05 -3.49 -4.73
C ARG A 331 29.18 -2.19 -3.95
N SER A 332 28.19 -1.87 -3.16
CA SER A 332 28.27 -0.76 -2.20
C SER A 332 28.22 -1.28 -0.77
N ALA A 333 28.60 -0.43 0.17
CA ALA A 333 28.45 -0.71 1.58
C ALA A 333 26.96 -0.95 1.92
N ARG A 334 26.71 -1.85 2.85
CA ARG A 334 25.35 -2.14 3.30
C ARG A 334 24.75 -0.90 3.95
N VAL A 335 23.72 -0.36 3.36
CA VAL A 335 22.94 0.71 3.97
C VAL A 335 22.29 0.15 5.24
N ARG A 336 22.55 0.77 6.40
CA ARG A 336 21.83 0.41 7.63
C ARG A 336 20.34 0.64 7.36
N LYS A 337 19.55 -0.38 7.57
CA LYS A 337 18.09 -0.24 7.60
C LYS A 337 17.74 0.51 8.89
N ASN A 338 17.71 1.83 8.84
CA ASN A 338 17.06 2.60 9.89
C ASN A 338 15.57 2.36 9.77
N GLU A 339 15.00 1.72 10.75
CA GLU A 339 13.68 1.09 10.61
C GLU A 339 12.55 2.00 11.07
N ASP A 340 12.84 3.04 11.84
CA ASP A 340 11.80 3.85 12.48
C ASP A 340 11.62 5.20 11.76
N ILE A 341 10.80 5.19 10.72
CA ILE A 341 10.15 6.40 10.22
C ILE A 341 8.94 6.60 11.13
N ALA A 342 8.89 7.72 11.84
CA ALA A 342 7.78 7.99 12.72
C ALA A 342 6.48 8.16 11.93
N ASP A 343 5.42 7.45 12.33
CA ASP A 343 4.10 7.56 11.69
C ASP A 343 3.55 9.00 11.76
N SER A 344 3.96 9.75 12.80
CA SER A 344 3.62 11.17 12.97
C SER A 344 4.08 12.10 11.85
N LEU A 345 5.11 11.74 11.08
CA LEU A 345 5.60 12.60 9.99
C LEU A 345 4.60 12.71 8.83
N ALA A 346 3.82 11.66 8.56
CA ALA A 346 2.76 11.73 7.56
C ALA A 346 1.58 12.61 8.03
N GLU A 347 1.29 12.65 9.33
CA GLU A 347 0.28 13.54 9.90
C GLU A 347 0.73 15.01 9.89
N GLU A 348 2.03 15.26 10.05
CA GLU A 348 2.61 16.59 10.04
C GLU A 348 2.79 17.15 8.63
N PHE A 349 3.38 16.37 7.72
CA PHE A 349 3.80 16.84 6.40
C PHE A 349 3.01 16.27 5.23
N GLY A 350 2.21 15.22 5.42
CA GLY A 350 1.50 14.52 4.36
C GLY A 350 0.22 15.23 3.87
N ARG A 351 -0.44 14.61 2.89
CA ARG A 351 -1.75 15.05 2.36
C ARG A 351 -2.87 15.03 3.42
N SER A 352 -2.70 14.29 4.49
CA SER A 352 -3.61 14.23 5.64
C SER A 352 -3.22 15.21 6.75
N SER A 353 -2.25 16.10 6.55
CA SER A 353 -1.84 17.12 7.53
C SER A 353 -2.98 18.08 7.85
N ALA A 354 -2.90 18.73 9.02
CA ALA A 354 -3.89 19.73 9.42
C ALA A 354 -3.99 20.89 8.41
N GLU A 355 -2.86 21.28 7.83
CA GLU A 355 -2.79 22.33 6.81
C GLU A 355 -3.68 21.98 5.60
N VAL A 356 -3.52 20.77 5.04
CA VAL A 356 -4.31 20.31 3.89
C VAL A 356 -5.80 20.18 4.27
N ARG A 357 -6.09 19.56 5.44
CA ARG A 357 -7.48 19.40 5.89
C ARG A 357 -8.20 20.75 6.07
N ASN A 358 -7.53 21.73 6.67
CA ASN A 358 -8.11 23.05 6.89
C ASN A 358 -8.37 23.79 5.55
N THR A 359 -7.46 23.63 4.57
CA THR A 359 -7.62 24.24 3.25
C THR A 359 -8.87 23.74 2.52
N VAL A 360 -9.23 22.47 2.67
CA VAL A 360 -10.40 21.89 1.99
C VAL A 360 -11.66 21.80 2.86
N ALA A 361 -11.59 22.28 4.12
CA ALA A 361 -12.68 22.14 5.10
C ALA A 361 -14.00 22.74 4.62
N ASP A 362 -13.98 23.94 4.03
CA ASP A 362 -15.19 24.61 3.52
C ASP A 362 -15.86 23.84 2.37
N LEU A 363 -15.06 23.21 1.49
CA LEU A 363 -15.58 22.37 0.41
C LEU A 363 -16.22 21.09 0.97
N ALA A 364 -15.58 20.47 1.96
CA ALA A 364 -16.10 19.30 2.64
C ALA A 364 -17.43 19.62 3.35
N ALA A 365 -17.49 20.71 4.13
CA ALA A 365 -18.67 21.12 4.86
C ALA A 365 -19.88 21.45 3.95
N LYS A 366 -19.64 22.14 2.83
CA LYS A 366 -20.69 22.39 1.83
C LYS A 366 -21.25 21.12 1.23
N THR A 367 -20.42 20.10 1.04
CA THR A 367 -20.82 18.83 0.43
C THR A 367 -21.48 17.89 1.45
N GLU A 368 -21.17 18.04 2.74
CA GLU A 368 -21.73 17.21 3.82
C GLU A 368 -23.26 17.22 3.85
N ALA A 369 -23.89 18.35 3.51
CA ALA A 369 -25.36 18.47 3.43
C ALA A 369 -26.01 17.53 2.40
N SER A 370 -25.21 17.03 1.42
CA SER A 370 -25.66 16.06 0.42
C SER A 370 -25.34 14.61 0.80
N VAL A 371 -24.85 14.35 2.01
CA VAL A 371 -24.47 13.02 2.46
C VAL A 371 -25.46 12.47 3.47
N VAL A 372 -25.75 11.19 3.35
CA VAL A 372 -26.59 10.45 4.29
C VAL A 372 -25.82 9.23 4.83
N ARG A 373 -25.99 8.94 6.12
CA ARG A 373 -25.47 7.71 6.73
C ARG A 373 -26.56 6.63 6.65
N LEU A 374 -26.27 5.53 5.99
CA LEU A 374 -27.19 4.42 5.79
C LEU A 374 -26.77 3.26 6.68
N VAL A 375 -27.70 2.80 7.51
CA VAL A 375 -27.47 1.70 8.44
C VAL A 375 -28.33 0.51 8.08
N SER A 376 -27.71 -0.65 7.93
CA SER A 376 -28.37 -1.90 7.63
C SER A 376 -27.82 -3.01 8.52
N VAL A 377 -28.64 -4.03 8.82
CA VAL A 377 -28.25 -5.18 9.62
C VAL A 377 -28.26 -6.40 8.71
N LYS A 378 -27.11 -7.03 8.53
CA LYS A 378 -27.04 -8.34 7.90
C LYS A 378 -27.63 -9.35 8.87
N GLU A 379 -28.83 -9.87 8.58
CA GLU A 379 -29.33 -11.03 9.28
C GLU A 379 -28.40 -12.22 9.02
N SER A 380 -27.55 -12.51 9.98
CA SER A 380 -26.74 -13.72 9.99
C SER A 380 -27.50 -14.75 10.79
N LEU A 381 -27.47 -16.00 10.34
CA LEU A 381 -27.94 -17.17 11.10
C LEU A 381 -27.25 -17.30 12.47
N ASN A 382 -26.15 -16.58 12.67
CA ASN A 382 -25.46 -16.41 13.95
C ASN A 382 -25.82 -15.03 14.52
N GLN A 383 -26.55 -15.00 15.62
CA GLN A 383 -26.88 -13.80 16.38
C GLN A 383 -25.59 -13.00 16.68
N GLY A 384 -25.56 -11.73 16.24
CA GLY A 384 -24.49 -10.79 16.60
C GLY A 384 -23.68 -10.17 15.47
N SER A 385 -24.13 -10.23 14.21
CA SER A 385 -23.47 -9.44 13.16
C SER A 385 -23.65 -7.94 13.45
N PRO A 386 -22.56 -7.15 13.50
CA PRO A 386 -22.65 -5.72 13.72
C PRO A 386 -23.43 -5.05 12.58
N ALA A 387 -24.20 -4.03 12.92
CA ALA A 387 -24.84 -3.16 11.92
C ALA A 387 -23.74 -2.60 11.00
N ARG A 388 -23.99 -2.62 9.69
CA ARG A 388 -23.12 -1.96 8.72
C ARG A 388 -23.60 -0.53 8.50
N GLU A 389 -22.69 0.40 8.53
CA GLU A 389 -22.91 1.79 8.21
C GLU A 389 -22.11 2.15 6.98
N VAL A 390 -22.80 2.62 5.92
CA VAL A 390 -22.20 3.11 4.69
C VAL A 390 -22.69 4.53 4.40
N LEU A 391 -21.96 5.28 3.60
CA LEU A 391 -22.40 6.57 3.12
C LEU A 391 -23.34 6.41 1.92
N GLY A 392 -24.18 7.41 1.73
CA GLY A 392 -25.00 7.61 0.53
C GLY A 392 -24.96 9.06 0.09
N THR A 393 -25.20 9.31 -1.19
CA THR A 393 -25.20 10.64 -1.79
C THR A 393 -26.63 11.02 -2.19
N ILE A 394 -27.15 12.12 -1.68
CA ILE A 394 -28.46 12.67 -2.03
C ILE A 394 -28.36 13.30 -3.42
N VAL A 395 -29.23 12.89 -4.35
CA VAL A 395 -29.17 13.30 -5.76
C VAL A 395 -30.43 14.05 -6.23
N THR A 396 -31.45 14.17 -5.38
CA THR A 396 -32.65 14.99 -5.66
C THR A 396 -33.16 15.69 -4.39
N GLU A 397 -33.84 16.83 -4.55
CA GLU A 397 -34.51 17.51 -3.44
C GLU A 397 -35.59 16.64 -2.76
N SER A 398 -36.19 15.69 -3.48
CA SER A 398 -37.16 14.74 -2.93
C SER A 398 -36.53 13.63 -2.08
N GLY A 399 -35.20 13.59 -1.94
CA GLY A 399 -34.48 12.61 -1.11
C GLY A 399 -34.22 11.29 -1.82
N LEU A 400 -33.97 11.30 -3.13
CA LEU A 400 -33.38 10.14 -3.80
C LEU A 400 -31.91 10.07 -3.48
N VAL A 401 -31.42 8.89 -3.06
CA VAL A 401 -30.06 8.63 -2.60
C VAL A 401 -29.41 7.56 -3.46
N VAL A 402 -28.18 7.79 -3.86
CA VAL A 402 -27.29 6.77 -4.47
C VAL A 402 -26.39 6.18 -3.40
N ALA A 403 -26.30 4.85 -3.35
CA ALA A 403 -25.42 4.16 -2.40
C ALA A 403 -24.86 2.87 -3.00
N LYS A 404 -23.79 2.33 -2.37
CA LYS A 404 -23.20 1.05 -2.76
C LYS A 404 -24.13 -0.12 -2.44
N GLN A 405 -24.57 -0.84 -3.47
CA GLN A 405 -25.59 -1.88 -3.35
C GLN A 405 -25.08 -3.10 -2.56
N SER A 406 -23.85 -3.58 -2.82
CA SER A 406 -23.33 -4.80 -2.19
C SER A 406 -23.06 -4.68 -0.68
N GLU A 407 -23.11 -3.48 -0.11
CA GLU A 407 -22.94 -3.23 1.33
C GLU A 407 -24.28 -3.00 2.05
N LEU A 408 -25.41 -2.97 1.34
CA LEU A 408 -26.73 -2.72 1.90
C LEU A 408 -27.53 -4.03 2.06
N PHE A 409 -28.18 -4.15 3.20
CA PHE A 409 -29.11 -5.23 3.53
C PHE A 409 -30.44 -4.64 3.96
N LEU A 410 -31.55 -5.14 3.43
CA LEU A 410 -32.86 -4.62 3.79
C LEU A 410 -33.32 -5.15 5.16
N PRO A 411 -33.99 -4.35 6.00
CA PRO A 411 -34.37 -2.95 5.78
C PRO A 411 -33.18 -2.00 6.02
N VAL A 412 -33.22 -0.81 5.36
CA VAL A 412 -32.20 0.25 5.51
C VAL A 412 -32.80 1.42 6.27
N LYS A 413 -32.09 1.94 7.26
CA LYS A 413 -32.38 3.22 7.93
C LYS A 413 -31.36 4.27 7.50
N ALA A 414 -31.83 5.48 7.29
CA ALA A 414 -31.01 6.62 6.94
C ALA A 414 -30.95 7.62 8.10
N ARG A 415 -29.78 8.21 8.33
CA ARG A 415 -29.59 9.38 9.21
C ARG A 415 -29.12 10.55 8.37
N VAL A 416 -29.94 11.61 8.35
CA VAL A 416 -29.64 12.91 7.73
C VAL A 416 -29.65 13.95 8.83
N ASP A 417 -28.54 14.62 9.06
CA ASP A 417 -28.26 15.37 10.27
C ASP A 417 -28.45 14.44 11.50
N ASP A 418 -29.37 14.79 12.42
CA ASP A 418 -29.71 13.95 13.57
C ASP A 418 -31.03 13.16 13.42
N ASP A 419 -31.70 13.29 12.26
CA ASP A 419 -32.99 12.64 12.01
C ASP A 419 -32.82 11.25 11.39
N TRP A 420 -33.45 10.25 12.05
CA TRP A 420 -33.57 8.90 11.53
C TRP A 420 -34.84 8.71 10.74
N MET A 421 -34.73 8.14 9.54
CA MET A 421 -35.85 7.84 8.66
C MET A 421 -35.65 6.50 7.95
N GLU A 422 -36.70 5.97 7.37
CA GLU A 422 -36.63 4.79 6.50
C GLU A 422 -36.07 5.19 5.14
N ALA A 423 -35.33 4.26 4.53
CA ALA A 423 -34.83 4.37 3.17
C ALA A 423 -35.28 3.13 2.38
N GLU A 424 -36.19 3.33 1.44
CA GLU A 424 -36.74 2.28 0.58
C GLU A 424 -35.87 2.12 -0.67
N MET A 425 -35.37 0.91 -0.94
CA MET A 425 -34.65 0.63 -2.18
C MET A 425 -35.62 0.59 -3.35
N VAL A 426 -35.51 1.53 -4.27
CA VAL A 426 -36.43 1.71 -5.41
C VAL A 426 -35.83 1.23 -6.74
N ALA A 427 -34.51 1.15 -6.85
CA ALA A 427 -33.82 0.57 -8.00
C ALA A 427 -32.38 0.15 -7.62
N TYR A 428 -31.80 -0.71 -8.44
CA TYR A 428 -30.39 -1.08 -8.34
C TYR A 428 -29.79 -1.42 -9.69
N ASN A 429 -28.46 -1.34 -9.79
CA ASN A 429 -27.71 -1.74 -10.98
C ASN A 429 -26.50 -2.56 -10.58
N LEU A 430 -26.53 -3.86 -10.90
CA LEU A 430 -25.46 -4.79 -10.54
C LEU A 430 -24.15 -4.51 -11.27
N ALA A 431 -24.18 -3.93 -12.47
CA ALA A 431 -22.97 -3.64 -13.23
C ALA A 431 -22.15 -2.50 -12.59
N THR A 432 -22.82 -1.52 -11.99
CA THR A 432 -22.19 -0.39 -11.29
C THR A 432 -22.10 -0.60 -9.79
N ASP A 433 -22.74 -1.62 -9.21
CA ASP A 433 -22.89 -1.84 -7.77
C ASP A 433 -23.53 -0.67 -7.04
N LEU A 434 -24.45 0.02 -7.70
CA LEU A 434 -25.23 1.12 -7.12
C LEU A 434 -26.69 0.75 -6.94
N SER A 435 -27.27 1.27 -5.86
CA SER A 435 -28.70 1.27 -5.60
C SER A 435 -29.22 2.71 -5.48
N LEU A 436 -30.49 2.90 -5.83
CA LEU A 436 -31.26 4.08 -5.55
C LEU A 436 -32.20 3.79 -4.37
N LEU A 437 -32.15 4.65 -3.37
CA LEU A 437 -33.04 4.59 -2.20
C LEU A 437 -33.85 5.88 -2.13
N GLN A 438 -35.15 5.76 -1.83
CA GLN A 438 -36.03 6.90 -1.56
C GLN A 438 -36.13 7.09 -0.04
N LEU A 439 -35.70 8.23 0.45
CA LEU A 439 -35.90 8.63 1.86
C LEU A 439 -37.37 8.86 2.15
N LYS A 440 -37.84 8.42 3.33
CA LYS A 440 -39.20 8.59 3.82
C LYS A 440 -39.19 9.46 5.08
N PRO A 441 -39.13 10.80 4.94
CA PRO A 441 -39.17 11.68 6.10
C PRO A 441 -40.56 11.66 6.74
N LYS A 442 -40.62 11.90 8.04
CA LYS A 442 -41.91 11.96 8.80
C LYS A 442 -42.73 13.19 8.50
N ALA A 443 -42.11 14.24 8.01
CA ALA A 443 -42.74 15.50 7.60
C ALA A 443 -42.21 15.91 6.22
N ASP A 444 -42.90 16.83 5.55
CA ASP A 444 -42.41 17.37 4.28
C ASP A 444 -41.05 18.05 4.47
N ARG A 445 -40.05 17.54 3.80
CA ARG A 445 -38.65 17.97 3.91
C ARG A 445 -38.00 18.02 2.52
N LYS A 446 -37.34 19.12 2.22
CA LYS A 446 -36.44 19.24 1.08
C LYS A 446 -35.03 18.90 1.51
N PHE A 447 -34.35 18.13 0.68
CA PHE A 447 -32.97 17.75 0.88
C PHE A 447 -32.03 18.59 0.00
N ALA A 448 -30.76 18.62 0.35
CA ALA A 448 -29.72 19.30 -0.41
C ALA A 448 -28.99 18.29 -1.33
N PRO A 449 -29.34 18.18 -2.62
CA PRO A 449 -28.71 17.23 -3.51
C PRO A 449 -27.35 17.75 -4.01
N VAL A 450 -26.44 16.83 -4.40
CA VAL A 450 -25.30 17.19 -5.22
C VAL A 450 -25.78 17.72 -6.58
N GLN A 451 -25.07 18.70 -7.12
CA GLN A 451 -25.36 19.20 -8.48
C GLN A 451 -24.66 18.28 -9.51
N ILE A 452 -25.46 17.56 -10.28
CA ILE A 452 -24.95 16.68 -11.35
C ILE A 452 -24.88 17.50 -12.64
N ASP A 453 -23.67 17.94 -12.97
CA ASP A 453 -23.40 18.64 -14.23
C ASP A 453 -22.76 17.66 -15.22
N VAL A 454 -23.46 17.44 -16.35
CA VAL A 454 -23.05 16.49 -17.39
C VAL A 454 -22.08 17.05 -18.42
N ASP A 455 -21.87 18.36 -18.45
CA ASP A 455 -20.94 19.00 -19.40
C ASP A 455 -19.46 18.82 -18.99
N VAL A 456 -19.20 17.95 -18.02
CA VAL A 456 -17.83 17.51 -17.75
C VAL A 456 -17.38 16.67 -18.92
N THR A 457 -16.80 17.31 -19.93
CA THR A 457 -15.96 16.63 -20.91
C THR A 457 -14.90 15.86 -20.11
N GLU A 458 -14.87 14.53 -20.28
CA GLU A 458 -13.94 13.61 -19.59
C GLU A 458 -12.48 13.91 -19.93
N GLU A 459 -12.24 14.95 -20.74
CA GLU A 459 -10.93 15.39 -21.18
C GLU A 459 -10.06 15.89 -20.01
N LYS A 460 -8.94 15.21 -19.82
CA LYS A 460 -7.87 15.56 -18.88
C LYS A 460 -8.23 15.43 -17.39
N LEU A 461 -8.80 14.32 -17.00
CA LEU A 461 -9.03 14.01 -15.57
C LEU A 461 -7.75 13.60 -14.85
N ILE A 462 -6.82 12.90 -15.52
CA ILE A 462 -5.59 12.39 -14.90
C ILE A 462 -4.79 13.55 -14.27
N GLY A 463 -4.29 13.34 -13.05
CA GLY A 463 -3.50 14.32 -12.31
C GLY A 463 -4.34 15.34 -11.54
N ARG A 464 -5.67 15.35 -11.65
CA ARG A 464 -6.53 16.21 -10.83
C ARG A 464 -6.62 15.71 -9.41
N LEU A 465 -6.50 16.64 -8.47
CA LEU A 465 -6.86 16.40 -7.07
C LEU A 465 -8.39 16.41 -6.92
N ILE A 466 -8.85 15.47 -6.11
CA ILE A 466 -10.27 15.32 -5.74
C ILE A 466 -10.41 15.11 -4.24
N LEU A 467 -11.62 15.32 -3.75
CA LEU A 467 -12.00 15.13 -2.36
C LEU A 467 -13.05 14.03 -2.26
N SER A 468 -12.80 13.05 -1.40
CA SER A 468 -13.78 12.05 -0.97
C SER A 468 -14.20 12.35 0.45
N LEU A 469 -15.49 12.42 0.73
CA LEU A 469 -15.96 12.55 2.11
C LEU A 469 -15.87 11.19 2.81
N THR A 470 -15.35 11.18 4.03
CA THR A 470 -15.09 10.01 4.85
C THR A 470 -15.62 10.20 6.26
N LYS A 471 -15.98 9.12 6.93
CA LYS A 471 -16.37 9.15 8.33
C LYS A 471 -15.14 9.28 9.23
N SER A 472 -15.03 10.36 9.97
CA SER A 472 -13.98 10.51 10.98
C SER A 472 -14.24 9.65 12.22
N SER A 473 -15.51 9.47 12.57
CA SER A 473 -16.00 8.60 13.65
C SER A 473 -17.46 8.20 13.37
N LYS A 474 -18.02 7.31 14.21
CA LYS A 474 -19.40 6.81 14.06
C LYS A 474 -20.43 7.93 14.06
N ASP A 475 -20.24 8.96 14.90
CA ASP A 475 -21.20 10.03 15.09
C ASP A 475 -20.58 11.44 14.88
N GLY A 476 -19.31 11.52 14.48
CA GLY A 476 -18.60 12.78 14.21
C GLY A 476 -18.89 13.37 12.83
N PRO A 477 -18.45 14.62 12.57
CA PRO A 477 -18.53 15.24 11.27
C PRO A 477 -17.76 14.42 10.22
N LEU A 478 -18.09 14.62 8.96
CA LEU A 478 -17.32 14.01 7.88
C LEU A 478 -15.98 14.73 7.72
N ALA A 479 -14.97 13.98 7.35
CA ALA A 479 -13.66 14.48 6.96
C ALA A 479 -13.49 14.39 5.45
N ALA A 480 -12.49 15.09 4.89
CA ALA A 480 -12.12 14.96 3.50
C ALA A 480 -10.82 14.16 3.37
N SER A 481 -10.83 13.14 2.50
CA SER A 481 -9.64 12.46 2.00
C SER A 481 -9.28 13.04 0.64
N VAL A 482 -8.06 13.58 0.53
CA VAL A 482 -7.53 14.10 -0.73
C VAL A 482 -6.93 12.96 -1.54
N GLY A 483 -7.31 12.86 -2.80
CA GLY A 483 -6.78 11.88 -3.74
C GLY A 483 -6.49 12.49 -5.10
N THR A 484 -5.75 11.75 -5.93
CA THR A 484 -5.43 12.10 -7.31
C THR A 484 -6.12 11.14 -8.26
N ILE A 485 -6.78 11.62 -9.30
CA ILE A 485 -7.25 10.78 -10.40
C ILE A 485 -6.03 10.27 -11.15
N MET A 486 -5.81 8.96 -11.10
CA MET A 486 -4.54 8.34 -11.52
C MET A 486 -4.49 7.97 -12.99
N VAL A 487 -5.61 7.54 -13.54
CA VAL A 487 -5.73 6.98 -14.89
C VAL A 487 -7.04 7.40 -15.54
N GLU A 488 -7.11 7.31 -16.88
CA GLU A 488 -8.35 7.55 -17.62
C GLU A 488 -9.49 6.64 -17.16
N PRO A 489 -10.74 7.13 -17.23
CA PRO A 489 -11.92 6.31 -16.96
C PRO A 489 -11.92 5.05 -17.83
N ARG A 490 -12.06 3.88 -17.22
CA ARG A 490 -12.04 2.60 -17.93
C ARG A 490 -12.72 1.48 -17.16
N SER A 491 -12.97 0.37 -17.85
CA SER A 491 -13.44 -0.85 -17.21
C SER A 491 -12.27 -1.61 -16.58
N PHE A 492 -12.42 -1.99 -15.32
CA PHE A 492 -11.46 -2.85 -14.59
C PHE A 492 -11.90 -4.31 -14.52
N ARG A 493 -12.59 -4.80 -15.57
CA ARG A 493 -13.09 -6.19 -15.61
C ARG A 493 -11.97 -7.22 -15.67
N ALA A 494 -10.86 -6.89 -16.34
CA ALA A 494 -9.83 -7.87 -16.71
C ALA A 494 -8.78 -8.15 -15.63
N THR A 495 -8.53 -7.22 -14.68
CA THR A 495 -7.43 -7.36 -13.71
C THR A 495 -7.70 -8.38 -12.61
N ALA A 496 -8.94 -8.51 -12.18
CA ALA A 496 -9.31 -9.51 -11.16
C ALA A 496 -9.32 -10.93 -11.75
N GLU A 497 -9.69 -11.09 -13.02
CA GLU A 497 -9.72 -12.39 -13.68
C GLU A 497 -8.32 -12.94 -14.00
N ARG A 498 -7.33 -12.08 -14.20
CA ARG A 498 -5.95 -12.50 -14.53
C ARG A 498 -5.10 -12.86 -13.29
N GLN A 499 -5.46 -12.40 -12.12
CA GLN A 499 -4.58 -12.56 -10.94
C GLN A 499 -4.93 -13.73 -10.04
N GLY A 500 -6.06 -14.37 -10.26
CA GLY A 500 -6.49 -15.55 -9.50
C GLY A 500 -6.67 -15.26 -8.00
N VAL A 501 -7.30 -16.20 -7.32
CA VAL A 501 -7.45 -16.19 -5.87
C VAL A 501 -6.11 -16.47 -5.22
N ASP A 502 -5.66 -15.60 -4.32
CA ASP A 502 -4.50 -15.91 -3.47
C ASP A 502 -4.89 -16.89 -2.37
N LEU A 503 -4.49 -18.14 -2.52
CA LEU A 503 -4.65 -19.12 -1.45
C LEU A 503 -3.79 -18.80 -0.23
N GLY A 504 -2.70 -18.04 -0.39
CA GLY A 504 -1.72 -17.79 0.65
C GLY A 504 -0.85 -19.00 0.96
N VAL A 505 -0.32 -19.62 -0.09
CA VAL A 505 0.59 -20.76 0.00
C VAL A 505 1.90 -20.49 -0.76
N VAL A 506 2.96 -21.19 -0.36
CA VAL A 506 4.19 -21.32 -1.15
C VAL A 506 4.20 -22.73 -1.72
N LEU A 507 4.39 -22.82 -3.02
CA LEU A 507 4.45 -24.11 -3.72
C LEU A 507 5.84 -24.73 -3.60
N ASP A 508 5.90 -26.08 -3.61
CA ASP A 508 7.17 -26.80 -3.64
C ASP A 508 7.93 -26.57 -4.96
N VAL A 509 9.24 -26.52 -4.89
CA VAL A 509 10.11 -26.37 -6.06
C VAL A 509 9.93 -27.50 -7.06
N GLU A 510 9.70 -28.73 -6.59
CA GLU A 510 9.44 -29.92 -7.43
C GLU A 510 8.14 -29.80 -8.24
N THR A 511 7.17 -29.01 -7.77
CA THR A 511 5.90 -28.77 -8.47
C THR A 511 6.10 -28.07 -9.80
N LYS A 512 7.22 -27.38 -9.97
CA LYS A 512 7.56 -26.68 -11.22
C LYS A 512 8.09 -27.60 -12.32
N GLN A 513 8.36 -28.86 -12.04
CA GLN A 513 9.14 -29.74 -12.93
C GLN A 513 8.53 -31.08 -13.31
N SER A 514 7.39 -31.56 -12.79
CA SER A 514 7.00 -32.94 -13.10
C SER A 514 5.53 -33.25 -12.95
N GLY A 515 5.03 -34.08 -13.88
CA GLY A 515 3.72 -34.74 -13.95
C GLY A 515 3.29 -35.60 -12.75
N LYS A 516 3.64 -35.25 -11.53
CA LYS A 516 3.06 -35.83 -10.30
C LYS A 516 1.68 -35.21 -10.10
N VAL A 517 0.70 -36.03 -9.79
CA VAL A 517 -0.67 -35.59 -9.47
C VAL A 517 -0.66 -34.62 -8.29
N GLY A 518 -1.12 -33.38 -8.51
CA GLY A 518 -1.28 -32.34 -7.51
C GLY A 518 -0.07 -31.42 -7.31
N VAL A 519 -0.34 -30.25 -6.77
CA VAL A 519 0.64 -29.19 -6.48
C VAL A 519 1.01 -29.26 -5.01
N GLY A 520 2.30 -29.43 -4.69
CA GLY A 520 2.81 -29.50 -3.32
C GLY A 520 2.81 -28.12 -2.65
N ILE A 521 2.46 -28.08 -1.37
CA ILE A 521 2.44 -26.88 -0.52
C ILE A 521 3.58 -26.98 0.48
N SER A 522 4.64 -26.17 0.26
CA SER A 522 5.78 -26.09 1.19
C SER A 522 5.48 -25.23 2.41
N ARG A 523 4.65 -24.20 2.26
CA ARG A 523 4.29 -23.28 3.35
C ARG A 523 2.89 -22.71 3.16
N VAL A 524 2.17 -22.59 4.28
CA VAL A 524 0.87 -21.89 4.37
C VAL A 524 1.08 -20.62 5.19
N TYR A 525 0.66 -19.47 4.65
CA TYR A 525 0.77 -18.18 5.35
C TYR A 525 -0.33 -18.05 6.42
N PRO A 526 -0.01 -17.48 7.59
CA PRO A 526 -1.00 -17.19 8.63
C PRO A 526 -2.13 -16.28 8.10
N LYS A 527 -3.35 -16.49 8.62
CA LYS A 527 -4.56 -15.73 8.25
C LYS A 527 -4.97 -15.81 6.77
N SER A 528 -4.34 -16.68 5.98
CA SER A 528 -4.64 -16.88 4.56
C SER A 528 -5.95 -17.63 4.33
N LEU A 529 -6.41 -17.66 3.07
CA LEU A 529 -7.53 -18.50 2.65
C LEU A 529 -7.20 -19.98 2.88
N ALA A 530 -5.95 -20.40 2.61
CA ALA A 530 -5.47 -21.75 2.83
C ALA A 530 -5.62 -22.22 4.31
N VAL A 531 -5.31 -21.35 5.29
CA VAL A 531 -5.57 -21.65 6.71
C VAL A 531 -7.06 -21.88 6.97
N ARG A 532 -7.92 -21.02 6.44
CA ARG A 532 -9.38 -21.12 6.58
C ARG A 532 -9.93 -22.40 5.91
N MET A 533 -9.26 -22.87 4.87
CA MET A 533 -9.54 -24.13 4.19
C MET A 533 -8.99 -25.36 4.94
N GLY A 534 -8.20 -25.17 6.00
CA GLY A 534 -7.55 -26.25 6.71
C GLY A 534 -6.36 -26.88 5.96
N LEU A 535 -5.78 -26.19 4.97
CA LEU A 535 -4.54 -26.60 4.30
C LEU A 535 -3.36 -26.49 5.26
N ARG A 536 -2.40 -27.40 5.11
CA ARG A 536 -1.19 -27.51 5.95
C ARG A 536 0.06 -27.61 5.08
N ASN A 537 1.19 -27.30 5.66
CA ASN A 537 2.48 -27.59 5.05
C ASN A 537 2.60 -29.09 4.76
N GLY A 538 3.09 -29.46 3.58
CA GLY A 538 3.20 -30.84 3.11
C GLY A 538 1.95 -31.41 2.41
N ASP A 539 0.83 -30.70 2.37
CA ASP A 539 -0.33 -31.08 1.56
C ASP A 539 -0.01 -30.99 0.07
N ARG A 540 -0.69 -31.80 -0.73
CA ARG A 540 -0.72 -31.65 -2.19
C ARG A 540 -2.14 -31.35 -2.63
N LEU A 541 -2.34 -30.22 -3.28
CA LEU A 541 -3.64 -29.84 -3.85
C LEU A 541 -3.84 -30.58 -5.18
N VAL A 542 -4.82 -31.44 -5.25
CA VAL A 542 -5.04 -32.37 -6.38
C VAL A 542 -6.08 -31.85 -7.35
N SER A 543 -7.19 -31.32 -6.86
CA SER A 543 -8.25 -30.77 -7.71
C SER A 543 -9.06 -29.69 -6.99
N ILE A 544 -9.66 -28.81 -7.79
CA ILE A 544 -10.63 -27.80 -7.35
C ILE A 544 -11.88 -27.91 -8.24
N ASN A 545 -13.04 -28.09 -7.64
CA ASN A 545 -14.31 -28.32 -8.35
C ASN A 545 -14.25 -29.44 -9.40
N GLY A 546 -13.44 -30.49 -9.17
CA GLY A 546 -13.23 -31.60 -10.08
C GLY A 546 -12.29 -31.32 -11.25
N ARG A 547 -11.69 -30.12 -11.32
CA ARG A 547 -10.61 -29.81 -12.29
C ARG A 547 -9.27 -30.15 -11.65
N ASP A 548 -8.50 -30.95 -12.34
CA ASP A 548 -7.18 -31.39 -11.85
C ASP A 548 -6.20 -30.22 -11.80
N VAL A 549 -5.37 -30.22 -10.75
CA VAL A 549 -4.29 -29.28 -10.52
C VAL A 549 -2.99 -30.08 -10.58
N VAL A 550 -2.20 -29.90 -11.62
CA VAL A 550 -0.98 -30.68 -11.87
C VAL A 550 0.30 -29.85 -11.72
N ASP A 551 0.20 -28.54 -11.94
CA ASP A 551 1.29 -27.58 -11.87
C ASP A 551 0.78 -26.19 -11.43
N GLU A 552 1.68 -25.21 -11.33
CA GLU A 552 1.36 -23.84 -10.96
C GLU A 552 0.46 -23.15 -12.00
N ALA A 553 0.62 -23.48 -13.29
CA ALA A 553 -0.18 -22.89 -14.36
C ALA A 553 -1.64 -23.36 -14.31
N SER A 554 -1.86 -24.66 -14.16
CA SER A 554 -3.20 -25.24 -13.99
C SER A 554 -3.88 -24.77 -12.71
N LEU A 555 -3.11 -24.62 -11.60
CA LEU A 555 -3.63 -24.04 -10.37
C LEU A 555 -4.12 -22.60 -10.60
N ASN A 556 -3.29 -21.75 -11.20
CA ASN A 556 -3.64 -20.35 -11.46
C ASN A 556 -4.85 -20.25 -12.42
N GLN A 557 -4.92 -21.12 -13.43
CA GLN A 557 -6.08 -21.18 -14.34
C GLN A 557 -7.37 -21.54 -13.60
N VAL A 558 -7.33 -22.51 -12.67
CA VAL A 558 -8.52 -22.90 -11.91
C VAL A 558 -8.90 -21.80 -10.90
N LEU A 559 -7.91 -21.22 -10.22
CA LEU A 559 -8.13 -20.14 -9.25
C LEU A 559 -8.73 -18.88 -9.92
N SER A 560 -8.32 -18.55 -11.14
CA SER A 560 -8.87 -17.39 -11.86
C SER A 560 -10.37 -17.53 -12.20
N GLY A 561 -10.88 -18.74 -12.21
CA GLY A 561 -12.31 -19.01 -12.46
C GLY A 561 -13.17 -19.08 -11.20
N LEU A 562 -12.62 -18.85 -10.01
CA LEU A 562 -13.38 -18.88 -8.76
C LEU A 562 -14.09 -17.55 -8.50
N ALA A 563 -15.31 -17.61 -7.99
CA ALA A 563 -16.09 -16.44 -7.61
C ALA A 563 -16.32 -16.37 -6.10
N GLY A 564 -16.35 -15.15 -5.55
CA GLY A 564 -16.72 -14.93 -4.15
C GLY A 564 -18.14 -15.40 -3.87
N GLY A 565 -18.37 -15.96 -2.66
CA GLY A 565 -19.63 -16.56 -2.27
C GLY A 565 -19.92 -17.94 -2.88
N GLN A 566 -19.09 -18.42 -3.79
CA GLN A 566 -19.26 -19.72 -4.45
C GLN A 566 -18.94 -20.89 -3.50
N GLN A 567 -19.79 -21.91 -3.50
CA GLN A 567 -19.47 -23.19 -2.89
C GLN A 567 -18.42 -23.91 -3.74
N THR A 568 -17.24 -24.15 -3.18
CA THR A 568 -16.10 -24.74 -3.88
C THR A 568 -15.64 -26.02 -3.17
N ARG A 569 -15.38 -27.08 -3.97
CA ARG A 569 -14.83 -28.33 -3.49
C ARG A 569 -13.33 -28.37 -3.76
N PHE A 570 -12.56 -28.71 -2.73
CA PHE A 570 -11.12 -28.91 -2.82
C PHE A 570 -10.79 -30.37 -2.51
N SER A 571 -9.88 -30.98 -3.28
CA SER A 571 -9.34 -32.30 -3.00
C SER A 571 -7.84 -32.18 -2.81
N ILE A 572 -7.35 -32.71 -1.70
CA ILE A 572 -5.94 -32.70 -1.33
C ILE A 572 -5.45 -34.10 -1.00
N ARG A 573 -4.15 -34.32 -1.14
CA ARG A 573 -3.49 -35.50 -0.61
C ARG A 573 -2.64 -35.10 0.59
N ARG A 574 -2.96 -35.69 1.75
CA ARG A 574 -2.24 -35.49 3.03
C ARG A 574 -1.73 -36.81 3.51
N GLN A 575 -0.42 -36.96 3.71
CA GLN A 575 0.21 -38.23 4.15
C GLN A 575 -0.18 -39.45 3.31
N GLY A 576 -0.42 -39.24 1.98
CA GLY A 576 -0.84 -40.29 1.07
C GLY A 576 -2.35 -40.47 0.93
N GLU A 577 -3.15 -40.00 1.89
CA GLU A 577 -4.61 -40.11 1.89
C GLU A 577 -5.25 -38.97 1.06
N LEU A 578 -6.29 -39.31 0.28
CA LEU A 578 -7.07 -38.32 -0.48
C LEU A 578 -8.21 -37.79 0.38
N LEU A 579 -8.16 -36.52 0.70
CA LEU A 579 -9.16 -35.80 1.47
C LEU A 579 -9.91 -34.83 0.56
N SER A 580 -11.24 -34.74 0.71
CA SER A 580 -12.07 -33.76 0.00
C SER A 580 -12.94 -32.99 0.98
N PHE A 581 -12.99 -31.67 0.82
CA PHE A 581 -13.83 -30.78 1.62
C PHE A 581 -14.50 -29.72 0.75
N ARG A 582 -15.59 -29.17 1.25
CA ARG A 582 -16.33 -28.08 0.61
C ARG A 582 -16.33 -26.87 1.53
N MET A 583 -16.19 -25.69 0.94
CA MET A 583 -16.37 -24.44 1.64
C MET A 583 -17.09 -23.43 0.76
N VAL A 584 -17.77 -22.49 1.37
CA VAL A 584 -18.24 -21.29 0.70
C VAL A 584 -17.09 -20.29 0.74
N LEU A 585 -16.62 -19.87 -0.44
CA LEU A 585 -15.58 -18.86 -0.54
C LEU A 585 -16.06 -17.54 0.07
N PRO A 586 -15.16 -16.74 0.69
CA PRO A 586 -15.53 -15.41 1.14
C PRO A 586 -16.04 -14.57 -0.04
N ALA A 587 -16.96 -13.66 0.22
CA ALA A 587 -17.53 -12.76 -0.80
C ALA A 587 -16.41 -11.94 -1.50
N SER A 588 -15.43 -11.49 -0.72
CA SER A 588 -14.18 -10.91 -1.23
C SER A 588 -13.09 -11.97 -1.21
N LEU A 589 -12.60 -12.33 -2.39
CA LEU A 589 -11.46 -13.22 -2.52
C LEU A 589 -10.15 -12.43 -2.31
N PRO A 590 -9.23 -12.93 -1.47
CA PRO A 590 -7.95 -12.28 -1.28
C PRO A 590 -7.14 -12.33 -2.58
N VAL A 591 -6.43 -11.25 -2.85
CA VAL A 591 -5.46 -11.14 -3.96
C VAL A 591 -4.06 -10.89 -3.38
N VAL A 592 -3.03 -11.20 -4.15
CA VAL A 592 -1.62 -11.06 -3.70
C VAL A 592 -1.32 -9.65 -3.18
N TRP A 593 -1.92 -8.63 -3.75
CA TRP A 593 -1.75 -7.23 -3.38
C TRP A 593 -2.20 -6.89 -1.95
N ASP A 594 -3.12 -7.67 -1.36
CA ASP A 594 -3.62 -7.44 0.00
C ASP A 594 -2.54 -7.61 1.07
N ARG A 595 -1.46 -8.34 0.74
CA ARG A 595 -0.30 -8.51 1.62
C ARG A 595 0.55 -7.25 1.77
N TRP A 596 0.35 -6.27 0.89
CA TRP A 596 1.13 -5.02 0.87
C TRP A 596 0.51 -3.91 1.74
N GLY A 597 -0.55 -4.21 2.50
CA GLY A 597 -1.21 -3.27 3.39
C GLY A 597 -2.20 -2.34 2.67
N GLY A 598 -2.65 -1.31 3.37
CA GLY A 598 -3.59 -0.31 2.84
C GLY A 598 -5.06 -0.69 2.90
N GLY A 599 -5.41 -1.86 3.50
CA GLY A 599 -6.79 -2.24 3.81
C GLY A 599 -7.30 -1.60 5.10
N PRO A 600 -8.60 -1.71 5.41
CA PRO A 600 -9.54 -2.67 4.86
C PRO A 600 -9.96 -2.38 3.41
N PHE A 601 -10.44 -3.43 2.71
CA PHE A 601 -10.90 -3.34 1.33
C PHE A 601 -12.38 -3.73 1.23
N SER A 602 -13.07 -3.21 0.20
CA SER A 602 -14.48 -3.51 -0.06
C SER A 602 -14.68 -5.00 -0.37
N ASP A 603 -15.82 -5.57 0.01
CA ASP A 603 -16.18 -6.97 -0.30
C ASP A 603 -16.26 -7.17 -1.82
N ARG A 604 -16.94 -6.29 -2.54
CA ARG A 604 -16.89 -6.23 -3.99
C ARG A 604 -15.89 -5.16 -4.43
N ARG A 605 -14.82 -5.58 -5.10
CA ARG A 605 -13.69 -4.71 -5.46
C ARG A 605 -13.56 -4.43 -6.95
N PHE A 606 -14.04 -5.36 -7.79
CA PHE A 606 -13.82 -5.37 -9.22
C PHE A 606 -15.09 -5.77 -9.97
N GLY A 607 -15.02 -5.83 -11.29
CA GLY A 607 -16.15 -6.18 -12.14
C GLY A 607 -17.13 -5.04 -12.34
N PHE A 608 -16.64 -3.81 -12.24
CA PHE A 608 -17.39 -2.61 -12.60
C PHE A 608 -17.29 -2.32 -14.11
N GLY A 609 -18.26 -1.60 -14.62
CA GLY A 609 -18.17 -0.99 -15.94
C GLY A 609 -17.12 0.12 -15.97
N THR A 610 -17.40 1.25 -16.62
CA THR A 610 -16.52 2.40 -16.60
C THR A 610 -16.48 3.02 -15.21
N VAL A 611 -15.29 3.12 -14.64
CA VAL A 611 -15.00 3.79 -13.36
C VAL A 611 -13.77 4.68 -13.48
N ILE A 612 -13.71 5.71 -12.63
CA ILE A 612 -12.54 6.54 -12.38
C ILE A 612 -11.75 5.90 -11.25
N ALA A 613 -10.42 5.88 -11.35
CA ALA A 613 -9.55 5.39 -10.28
C ALA A 613 -8.76 6.54 -9.67
N HIS A 614 -8.78 6.64 -8.33
CA HIS A 614 -7.99 7.61 -7.59
C HIS A 614 -7.26 6.95 -6.40
N ASP A 615 -6.24 7.62 -5.87
CA ASP A 615 -5.39 7.11 -4.79
C ASP A 615 -5.81 7.57 -3.38
N GLY A 616 -6.89 8.31 -3.26
CA GLY A 616 -7.46 8.70 -1.96
C GLY A 616 -7.79 7.49 -1.10
N VAL A 617 -7.33 7.50 0.14
CA VAL A 617 -7.57 6.42 1.10
C VAL A 617 -8.91 6.63 1.79
N ILE A 618 -9.81 5.68 1.64
CA ILE A 618 -11.12 5.65 2.30
C ILE A 618 -11.35 4.28 2.94
N ASP A 619 -12.29 4.19 3.85
CA ASP A 619 -12.78 2.91 4.33
C ASP A 619 -13.89 2.35 3.43
N PRO A 620 -14.10 1.02 3.37
CA PRO A 620 -15.22 0.43 2.63
C PRO A 620 -16.58 1.01 3.00
N GLY A 621 -16.76 1.42 4.26
CA GLY A 621 -17.99 2.07 4.74
C GLY A 621 -18.18 3.49 4.21
N ASP A 622 -17.17 4.13 3.64
CA ASP A 622 -17.29 5.44 2.99
C ASP A 622 -17.77 5.33 1.53
N CYS A 623 -17.81 4.10 0.99
CA CYS A 623 -18.40 3.86 -0.33
C CYS A 623 -19.89 4.21 -0.33
N GLY A 624 -20.35 4.85 -1.39
CA GLY A 624 -21.65 5.52 -1.50
C GLY A 624 -21.56 7.04 -1.29
N GLY A 625 -20.47 7.50 -0.65
CA GLY A 625 -20.19 8.91 -0.45
C GLY A 625 -19.74 9.63 -1.73
N PRO A 626 -20.01 10.97 -1.83
CA PRO A 626 -19.67 11.76 -3.00
C PRO A 626 -18.17 12.00 -3.14
N VAL A 627 -17.77 12.15 -4.39
CA VAL A 627 -16.45 12.65 -4.79
C VAL A 627 -16.63 13.97 -5.52
N ILE A 628 -15.91 15.00 -5.10
CA ILE A 628 -15.94 16.33 -5.69
C ILE A 628 -14.54 16.76 -6.15
N ASP A 629 -14.48 17.65 -7.12
CA ASP A 629 -13.24 18.35 -7.48
C ASP A 629 -13.00 19.57 -6.56
N LEU A 630 -11.88 20.24 -6.76
CA LEU A 630 -11.51 21.44 -5.97
C LEU A 630 -12.38 22.68 -6.28
N ASN A 631 -13.31 22.61 -7.24
CA ASN A 631 -14.32 23.62 -7.47
C ASN A 631 -15.66 23.28 -6.77
N GLY A 632 -15.72 22.15 -6.05
CA GLY A 632 -16.94 21.62 -5.45
C GLY A 632 -17.86 20.92 -6.46
N LYS A 633 -17.39 20.68 -7.69
CA LYS A 633 -18.15 19.99 -8.72
C LYS A 633 -18.21 18.49 -8.44
N PHE A 634 -19.38 17.90 -8.55
CA PHE A 634 -19.60 16.46 -8.33
C PHE A 634 -18.95 15.63 -9.45
N VAL A 635 -17.99 14.78 -9.10
CA VAL A 635 -17.28 13.87 -10.00
C VAL A 635 -17.99 12.52 -10.09
N GLY A 636 -18.54 12.04 -8.99
CA GLY A 636 -19.20 10.75 -8.89
C GLY A 636 -19.31 10.23 -7.46
N VAL A 637 -19.53 8.94 -7.32
CA VAL A 637 -19.69 8.25 -6.04
C VAL A 637 -18.63 7.18 -5.86
N ASN A 638 -17.96 7.16 -4.72
CA ASN A 638 -17.05 6.07 -4.37
C ASN A 638 -17.80 4.73 -4.33
N VAL A 639 -17.31 3.74 -5.06
CA VAL A 639 -17.97 2.43 -5.15
C VAL A 639 -17.12 1.32 -4.57
N SER A 640 -15.80 1.50 -4.48
CA SER A 640 -14.93 0.44 -3.95
C SER A 640 -13.57 0.96 -3.49
N ARG A 641 -13.18 0.65 -2.28
CA ARG A 641 -11.77 0.60 -1.88
C ARG A 641 -11.19 -0.71 -2.38
N ALA A 642 -10.50 -0.68 -3.51
CA ALA A 642 -10.16 -1.89 -4.25
C ALA A 642 -8.78 -2.46 -3.91
N MET A 643 -7.77 -1.61 -3.80
CA MET A 643 -6.37 -1.98 -3.53
C MET A 643 -5.68 -0.92 -2.69
N ARG A 644 -4.45 -1.22 -2.26
CA ARG A 644 -3.59 -0.28 -1.50
C ARG A 644 -3.62 1.14 -2.06
N THR A 645 -3.53 1.29 -3.37
CA THR A 645 -3.42 2.56 -4.07
C THR A 645 -4.69 2.99 -4.77
N THR A 646 -5.79 2.23 -4.68
CA THR A 646 -6.90 2.42 -5.62
C THR A 646 -8.25 2.39 -4.94
N THR A 647 -8.96 3.48 -5.13
CA THR A 647 -10.40 3.63 -4.87
C THR A 647 -11.09 3.88 -6.19
N PHE A 648 -12.23 3.22 -6.43
CA PHE A 648 -13.03 3.39 -7.64
C PHE A 648 -14.23 4.29 -7.40
N VAL A 649 -14.49 5.14 -8.38
CA VAL A 649 -15.63 6.06 -8.44
C VAL A 649 -16.48 5.71 -9.65
N VAL A 650 -17.79 5.59 -9.47
CA VAL A 650 -18.74 5.58 -10.59
C VAL A 650 -18.97 7.03 -11.02
N PRO A 651 -18.70 7.39 -12.29
CA PRO A 651 -18.80 8.76 -12.78
C PRO A 651 -20.21 9.35 -12.66
N ALA A 652 -20.30 10.67 -12.49
CA ALA A 652 -21.57 11.42 -12.43
C ALA A 652 -22.48 11.17 -13.64
N THR A 653 -21.92 11.02 -14.84
CA THR A 653 -22.66 10.70 -16.08
C THR A 653 -23.36 9.33 -16.01
N VAL A 654 -22.73 8.33 -15.42
CA VAL A 654 -23.31 6.99 -15.23
C VAL A 654 -24.43 7.04 -14.18
N ILE A 655 -24.22 7.81 -13.11
CA ILE A 655 -25.22 8.00 -12.04
C ILE A 655 -26.46 8.71 -12.60
N GLN A 656 -26.28 9.75 -13.42
CA GLN A 656 -27.38 10.46 -14.06
C GLN A 656 -28.19 9.54 -14.96
N ALA A 657 -27.50 8.69 -15.77
CA ALA A 657 -28.21 7.71 -16.61
C ALA A 657 -29.06 6.74 -15.79
N LEU A 658 -28.57 6.30 -14.62
CA LEU A 658 -29.31 5.44 -13.69
C LEU A 658 -30.56 6.16 -13.12
N ILE A 659 -30.43 7.42 -12.71
CA ILE A 659 -31.56 8.23 -12.24
C ILE A 659 -32.62 8.42 -13.34
N GLN A 660 -32.20 8.78 -14.56
CA GLN A 660 -33.10 8.96 -15.69
C GLN A 660 -33.82 7.66 -16.05
N GLN A 661 -33.13 6.51 -16.00
CA GLN A 661 -33.75 5.21 -16.23
C GLN A 661 -34.84 4.91 -15.19
N TYR A 662 -34.56 5.18 -13.92
CA TYR A 662 -35.55 5.03 -12.84
C TYR A 662 -36.75 5.94 -13.06
N GLN A 663 -36.55 7.24 -13.34
CA GLN A 663 -37.62 8.21 -13.56
C GLN A 663 -38.54 7.86 -14.73
N ARG A 664 -38.00 7.24 -15.79
CA ARG A 664 -38.80 6.77 -16.94
C ARG A 664 -39.60 5.50 -16.63
N SER A 665 -39.28 4.78 -15.57
CA SER A 665 -40.00 3.57 -15.15
C SER A 665 -41.15 3.86 -14.17
N GLN A 666 -41.23 5.09 -13.65
CA GLN A 666 -42.35 5.58 -12.84
C GLN A 666 -43.45 6.15 -13.71
#